data_d6e7232fdbfaf4f228d24668807f3d3b
#
_entry.id   d6e7232fdbfaf4f228d24668807f3d3b
#
_cell.length_a   1.000
_cell.length_b   1.000
_cell.length_c   1.000
_cell.angle_alpha   90.00
_cell.angle_beta   90.00
_cell.angle_gamma   90.00
#
_symmetry.space_group_name_H-M   'P 1'
#
loop_
_entity.id
_entity.type
_entity.pdbx_description
1 polymer ?
#
loop_
_entity_poly.entity_id
_entity_poly.type
_entity_poly.pdbx_seq_one_letter_code
_entity_poly.pdbx_strand_id
1 'polypeptide(L)'
;MHTVFKLSPIALALASGLVFANQETAEIVEVIGNPLQGVDTIITAEDLSKQQAQDLNDVFRKDAEVTVGGSAGITQKIYVRGLEDTMMNISIDGAEQSGNLFHHQGRLSVEPELLEQVDVSAGAGRATNGPGALGGAIQFKTKDAHDLLQHEDQFGAQAKAGYYTNNNGYKVSTSLYGEVTEQLGLLASFGYVEGDNIEDGRGTEQEYTAIEQQVALLKLSGQLNEQHYLSLSYDYRNDDDTRLNRPHFQPSVKNVPLEQEADRHTFTANHNFRYSDLLNLDTTLYSTANRIAQKDHPQWNTSDGTINTIGGKMLNTARLAQHTLITGADYKRDKSEFETNYSGQQNHEEKGTVYGLFVQDDWNINDAILLSAGARYDWYELTDNINQQFDSSGFSPNISLTYQLLDGLELFAGYAEAFRGQQIKELFVIDYRNNAADRGPERAKNKEIGASYRKNNLTAGFTFFDSKIEDVVTTSNNVYTNVGELTTTGFSAYVGYALEQVSARLSYNQSNPELNGVPLSDGDSTLGTSIGDTWVLDVNYAANDELEFGWNARFVERLTDVADSSAYPEKPGYGVHDVYAQWLPLAEQDLTLTLSVKNVFDKYYFDHGSYMAYIGSSVAQGYASAGRDIRMNVSYAF
;
A
#
# COMPACT_ATOMS: atom_id res chain seq x y z
N MET A 1 -3.77 -16.25 37.01
CA MET A 1 -4.38 -15.30 36.09
C MET A 1 -3.24 -14.78 35.23
N HIS A 2 -3.12 -15.27 34.02
CA HIS A 2 -2.05 -14.86 33.12
C HIS A 2 -2.65 -13.87 32.14
N THR A 3 -2.36 -12.61 32.36
CA THR A 3 -2.67 -11.54 31.40
C THR A 3 -1.73 -11.72 30.21
N VAL A 4 -2.25 -12.20 29.10
CA VAL A 4 -1.50 -12.32 27.85
C VAL A 4 -1.59 -10.98 27.16
N PHE A 5 -0.56 -10.15 27.31
CA PHE A 5 -0.33 -9.06 26.36
C PHE A 5 -0.15 -9.68 24.97
N LYS A 6 -1.09 -9.43 24.07
CA LYS A 6 -0.89 -9.71 22.65
C LYS A 6 0.19 -8.75 22.15
N LEU A 7 1.45 -9.16 22.23
CA LEU A 7 2.53 -8.52 21.50
C LEU A 7 2.14 -8.47 20.03
N SER A 8 2.32 -7.33 19.41
CA SER A 8 2.20 -7.15 17.97
C SER A 8 2.82 -8.35 17.24
N PRO A 9 2.24 -8.88 16.16
CA PRO A 9 2.71 -10.08 15.45
C PRO A 9 4.16 -10.07 14.99
N ILE A 10 4.85 -8.94 15.04
CA ILE A 10 6.31 -8.85 14.89
C ILE A 10 7.06 -9.79 15.86
N ALA A 11 6.45 -10.21 16.98
CA ALA A 11 7.05 -11.14 17.93
C ALA A 11 6.88 -12.62 17.55
N LEU A 12 6.00 -13.00 16.63
CA LEU A 12 5.72 -14.41 16.31
C LEU A 12 6.55 -14.95 15.13
N ALA A 13 7.09 -14.09 14.27
CA ALA A 13 7.84 -14.53 13.08
C ALA A 13 9.22 -15.16 13.39
N LEU A 14 9.74 -15.07 14.62
CA LEU A 14 11.06 -15.58 15.00
C LEU A 14 11.02 -16.75 15.99
N ALA A 15 9.84 -17.23 16.40
CA ALA A 15 9.71 -18.32 17.37
C ALA A 15 9.44 -19.71 16.76
N SER A 16 9.51 -19.88 15.44
CA SER A 16 9.23 -21.14 14.74
C SER A 16 10.37 -22.15 14.68
N GLY A 17 11.33 -22.07 15.59
CA GLY A 17 12.28 -23.14 15.83
C GLY A 17 11.93 -23.94 17.09
N LEU A 18 11.33 -25.14 16.92
CA LEU A 18 11.02 -26.15 17.91
C LEU A 18 9.62 -26.10 18.56
N VAL A 19 8.63 -26.66 17.90
CA VAL A 19 7.45 -27.22 18.58
C VAL A 19 7.18 -28.65 18.07
N PHE A 20 7.11 -29.55 19.02
CA PHE A 20 6.68 -30.94 18.83
C PHE A 20 5.17 -31.00 18.53
N ALA A 21 4.81 -31.91 17.64
CA ALA A 21 3.45 -32.18 17.18
C ALA A 21 2.40 -32.24 18.29
N ASN A 22 1.42 -31.36 18.21
CA ASN A 22 0.04 -31.59 18.61
C ASN A 22 -0.85 -30.79 17.67
N GLN A 23 -1.93 -31.41 17.24
CA GLN A 23 -2.91 -30.93 16.27
C GLN A 23 -3.14 -29.42 16.36
N GLU A 24 -2.57 -28.68 15.42
CA GLU A 24 -2.89 -27.27 15.21
C GLU A 24 -3.52 -27.13 13.83
N THR A 25 -4.65 -26.46 13.83
CA THR A 25 -5.33 -25.93 12.67
C THR A 25 -4.31 -25.27 11.74
N ALA A 26 -4.38 -25.57 10.46
CA ALA A 26 -3.46 -25.10 9.46
C ALA A 26 -3.30 -23.56 9.54
N GLU A 27 -2.11 -23.12 9.92
CA GLU A 27 -1.72 -21.73 9.78
C GLU A 27 -1.81 -21.35 8.30
N ILE A 28 -2.57 -20.32 8.05
CA ILE A 28 -2.71 -19.65 6.75
C ILE A 28 -1.31 -19.29 6.26
N VAL A 29 -1.10 -19.46 4.98
CA VAL A 29 0.13 -19.14 4.27
C VAL A 29 0.66 -17.78 4.72
N GLU A 30 1.60 -17.83 5.64
CA GLU A 30 2.44 -16.68 5.95
C GLU A 30 3.18 -16.34 4.65
N VAL A 31 2.87 -15.20 4.05
CA VAL A 31 3.75 -14.63 3.04
C VAL A 31 5.06 -14.40 3.74
N ILE A 32 6.03 -15.28 3.49
CA ILE A 32 7.33 -15.29 4.15
C ILE A 32 7.89 -13.89 4.01
N GLY A 33 8.00 -13.17 5.12
CA GLY A 33 8.51 -11.82 5.17
C GLY A 33 9.87 -11.73 4.48
N ASN A 34 10.17 -10.60 3.92
CA ASN A 34 11.43 -10.32 3.25
C ASN A 34 12.60 -10.57 4.22
N PRO A 35 13.57 -11.45 3.95
CA PRO A 35 14.76 -11.60 4.79
C PRO A 35 15.72 -10.41 4.74
N LEU A 36 15.49 -9.39 3.89
CA LEU A 36 16.07 -8.06 4.05
C LEU A 36 15.38 -7.36 5.24
N GLN A 37 15.29 -8.04 6.36
CA GLN A 37 14.56 -7.59 7.54
C GLN A 37 15.30 -6.46 8.24
N GLY A 38 15.04 -5.24 7.82
CA GLY A 38 15.43 -4.09 8.60
C GLY A 38 14.24 -3.21 8.93
N VAL A 39 13.34 -2.99 7.99
CA VAL A 39 12.25 -2.01 8.13
C VAL A 39 11.02 -2.42 7.31
N ASP A 40 10.70 -3.68 7.19
CA ASP A 40 9.41 -4.07 6.64
C ASP A 40 8.33 -3.68 7.64
N THR A 41 7.39 -2.90 7.17
CA THR A 41 6.25 -2.47 7.99
C THR A 41 5.12 -3.46 7.81
N ILE A 42 4.59 -3.95 8.92
CA ILE A 42 3.35 -4.72 8.99
C ILE A 42 2.33 -3.87 9.76
N ILE A 43 1.20 -3.59 9.12
CA ILE A 43 0.07 -2.87 9.72
C ILE A 43 -1.07 -3.86 9.88
N THR A 44 -1.57 -4.02 11.10
CA THR A 44 -2.61 -5.01 11.43
C THR A 44 -4.02 -4.42 11.44
N ALA A 45 -5.04 -5.27 11.35
CA ALA A 45 -6.44 -4.88 11.51
C ALA A 45 -6.69 -4.16 12.85
N GLU A 46 -5.97 -4.56 13.90
CA GLU A 46 -6.05 -3.93 15.22
C GLU A 46 -5.54 -2.48 15.19
N ASP A 47 -4.38 -2.24 14.55
CA ASP A 47 -3.83 -0.89 14.36
C ASP A 47 -4.81 0.01 13.58
N LEU A 48 -5.40 -0.52 12.50
CA LEU A 48 -6.36 0.20 11.66
C LEU A 48 -7.64 0.55 12.42
N SER A 49 -8.14 -0.39 13.22
CA SER A 49 -9.34 -0.19 14.04
C SER A 49 -9.13 0.87 15.13
N LYS A 50 -8.02 0.80 15.87
CA LYS A 50 -7.66 1.75 16.93
C LYS A 50 -7.46 3.16 16.38
N GLN A 51 -6.87 3.30 15.21
CA GLN A 51 -6.69 4.58 14.53
C GLN A 51 -7.97 5.10 13.88
N GLN A 52 -9.04 4.30 13.78
CA GLN A 52 -10.22 4.59 12.97
C GLN A 52 -9.82 5.02 11.56
N ALA A 53 -8.98 4.21 10.92
CA ALA A 53 -8.46 4.50 9.60
C ALA A 53 -9.60 4.58 8.57
N GLN A 54 -9.61 5.66 7.77
CA GLN A 54 -10.62 5.93 6.74
C GLN A 54 -10.05 5.80 5.33
N ASP A 55 -8.77 6.06 5.18
CA ASP A 55 -8.09 6.16 3.90
C ASP A 55 -6.62 5.75 4.02
N LEU A 56 -5.87 5.84 2.93
CA LEU A 56 -4.46 5.47 2.89
C LEU A 56 -3.58 6.34 3.79
N ASN A 57 -3.92 7.62 4.00
CA ASN A 57 -3.16 8.47 4.90
C ASN A 57 -3.25 7.97 6.34
N ASP A 58 -4.44 7.56 6.77
CA ASP A 58 -4.62 6.96 8.09
C ASP A 58 -3.93 5.58 8.19
N VAL A 59 -3.98 4.75 7.12
CA VAL A 59 -3.33 3.43 7.10
C VAL A 59 -1.84 3.56 7.42
N PHE A 60 -1.15 4.49 6.76
CA PHE A 60 0.32 4.64 6.88
C PHE A 60 0.75 5.71 7.90
N ARG A 61 -0.16 6.23 8.71
CA ARG A 61 0.09 7.33 9.65
C ARG A 61 1.22 7.08 10.64
N LYS A 62 1.39 5.85 11.08
CA LYS A 62 2.41 5.41 12.04
C LYS A 62 3.74 4.99 11.40
N ASP A 63 3.84 5.03 10.08
CA ASP A 63 5.05 4.66 9.35
C ASP A 63 5.88 5.90 8.98
N ALA A 64 7.15 5.93 9.36
CA ALA A 64 8.04 7.05 9.03
C ALA A 64 8.57 6.97 7.59
N GLU A 65 8.65 5.78 6.98
CA GLU A 65 9.16 5.56 5.62
C GLU A 65 8.11 5.77 4.54
N VAL A 66 6.83 5.73 4.94
CA VAL A 66 5.70 5.92 4.02
C VAL A 66 5.03 7.26 4.27
N THR A 67 4.81 7.98 3.19
CA THR A 67 4.05 9.23 3.17
C THR A 67 2.91 9.09 2.17
N VAL A 68 1.74 9.59 2.53
CA VAL A 68 0.58 9.62 1.63
C VAL A 68 0.19 11.06 1.38
N GLY A 69 0.34 11.48 0.13
CA GLY A 69 -0.07 12.82 -0.32
C GLY A 69 -1.49 12.81 -0.88
N GLY A 70 -2.14 13.97 -0.86
CA GLY A 70 -3.53 14.15 -1.29
C GLY A 70 -4.51 14.17 -0.13
N SER A 71 -5.44 15.13 -0.15
CA SER A 71 -6.38 15.38 0.95
C SER A 71 -7.69 14.61 0.82
N ALA A 72 -8.10 14.23 -0.39
CA ALA A 72 -9.28 13.40 -0.63
C ALA A 72 -8.86 11.98 -1.03
N GLY A 73 -9.61 10.97 -0.62
CA GLY A 73 -9.26 9.56 -0.85
C GLY A 73 -8.88 9.21 -2.29
N ILE A 74 -9.61 9.74 -3.28
CA ILE A 74 -9.32 9.51 -4.70
C ILE A 74 -8.03 10.18 -5.18
N THR A 75 -7.47 11.12 -4.43
CA THR A 75 -6.24 11.82 -4.80
C THR A 75 -5.00 11.28 -4.11
N GLN A 76 -5.17 10.35 -3.19
CA GLN A 76 -4.10 9.85 -2.34
C GLN A 76 -3.12 8.98 -3.11
N LYS A 77 -1.84 9.35 -3.01
CA LYS A 77 -0.70 8.63 -3.57
C LYS A 77 0.22 8.19 -2.46
N ILE A 78 0.73 6.98 -2.58
CA ILE A 78 1.67 6.41 -1.61
C ILE A 78 3.09 6.70 -2.09
N TYR A 79 3.93 7.19 -1.19
CA TYR A 79 5.36 7.40 -1.42
C TYR A 79 6.14 6.59 -0.39
N VAL A 80 6.94 5.63 -0.84
CA VAL A 80 7.85 4.86 0.01
C VAL A 80 9.26 5.38 -0.22
N ARG A 81 9.88 5.90 0.83
CA ARG A 81 11.21 6.55 0.74
C ARG A 81 11.28 7.62 -0.36
N GLY A 82 10.17 8.34 -0.59
CA GLY A 82 10.04 9.39 -1.60
C GLY A 82 9.72 8.91 -3.02
N LEU A 83 9.74 7.61 -3.30
CA LEU A 83 9.33 7.02 -4.59
C LEU A 83 7.82 6.78 -4.63
N GLU A 84 7.15 7.20 -5.72
CA GLU A 84 5.71 7.02 -5.89
C GLU A 84 5.35 5.54 -6.10
N ASP A 85 4.16 5.14 -5.72
CA ASP A 85 3.64 3.77 -5.80
C ASP A 85 3.62 3.18 -7.22
N THR A 86 3.73 4.00 -8.25
CA THR A 86 3.96 3.59 -9.65
C THR A 86 5.29 2.87 -9.86
N MET A 87 6.25 3.02 -8.93
CA MET A 87 7.51 2.28 -8.92
C MET A 87 7.41 0.94 -8.17
N MET A 88 6.25 0.62 -7.61
CA MET A 88 6.03 -0.53 -6.74
C MET A 88 5.07 -1.54 -7.36
N ASN A 89 5.19 -2.79 -6.91
CA ASN A 89 4.17 -3.79 -7.13
C ASN A 89 3.15 -3.74 -5.99
N ILE A 90 1.88 -3.48 -6.31
CA ILE A 90 0.79 -3.42 -5.33
C ILE A 90 -0.19 -4.54 -5.61
N SER A 91 -0.62 -5.25 -4.56
CA SER A 91 -1.62 -6.31 -4.67
C SER A 91 -2.65 -6.27 -3.54
N ILE A 92 -3.86 -6.74 -3.83
CA ILE A 92 -4.92 -7.01 -2.85
C ILE A 92 -5.25 -8.51 -2.93
N ASP A 93 -5.10 -9.24 -1.84
CA ASP A 93 -5.25 -10.71 -1.78
C ASP A 93 -4.44 -11.44 -2.89
N GLY A 94 -3.30 -10.87 -3.29
CA GLY A 94 -2.45 -11.38 -4.37
C GLY A 94 -2.86 -10.94 -5.79
N ALA A 95 -4.00 -10.27 -5.96
CA ALA A 95 -4.40 -9.65 -7.23
C ALA A 95 -3.62 -8.36 -7.46
N GLU A 96 -2.76 -8.35 -8.47
CA GLU A 96 -1.94 -7.18 -8.78
C GLU A 96 -2.81 -6.01 -9.27
N GLN A 97 -2.63 -4.85 -8.64
CA GLN A 97 -3.30 -3.61 -8.98
C GLN A 97 -2.46 -2.85 -9.98
N SER A 98 -2.70 -3.12 -11.25
CA SER A 98 -1.92 -2.56 -12.35
C SER A 98 -2.48 -1.25 -12.87
N GLY A 99 -1.60 -0.52 -13.56
CA GLY A 99 -1.96 0.68 -14.31
C GLY A 99 -2.13 1.92 -13.44
N ASN A 100 -2.05 3.05 -14.09
CA ASN A 100 -2.33 4.36 -13.53
C ASN A 100 -3.45 5.01 -14.36
N LEU A 101 -4.55 5.36 -13.74
CA LEU A 101 -5.67 6.00 -14.43
C LEU A 101 -5.29 7.42 -14.86
N PHE A 102 -4.75 8.20 -13.95
CA PHE A 102 -4.37 9.58 -14.19
C PHE A 102 -3.38 10.08 -13.14
N HIS A 103 -2.29 10.76 -13.54
CA HIS A 103 -1.28 11.27 -12.60
C HIS A 103 -1.80 12.36 -11.64
N HIS A 104 -3.02 12.83 -11.81
CA HIS A 104 -3.70 13.73 -10.89
C HIS A 104 -4.61 13.01 -9.89
N GLN A 105 -4.63 11.69 -9.90
CA GLN A 105 -5.41 10.84 -9.00
C GLN A 105 -4.53 9.78 -8.34
N GLY A 106 -4.99 9.23 -7.24
CA GLY A 106 -4.40 8.05 -6.63
C GLY A 106 -4.59 6.82 -7.50
N ARG A 107 -3.61 5.96 -7.52
CA ARG A 107 -3.66 4.68 -8.23
C ARG A 107 -4.58 3.67 -7.53
N LEU A 108 -4.62 3.74 -6.20
CA LEU A 108 -5.30 2.78 -5.36
C LEU A 108 -6.20 3.49 -4.35
N SER A 109 -7.37 2.94 -4.14
CA SER A 109 -8.25 3.27 -3.02
C SER A 109 -8.64 1.96 -2.34
N VAL A 110 -8.45 1.85 -1.03
CA VAL A 110 -8.78 0.68 -0.22
C VAL A 110 -9.74 1.07 0.90
N GLU A 111 -10.50 0.10 1.40
CA GLU A 111 -11.31 0.26 2.60
C GLU A 111 -10.56 -0.33 3.80
N PRO A 112 -9.98 0.51 4.69
CA PRO A 112 -9.14 0.01 5.78
C PRO A 112 -9.86 -0.94 6.73
N GLU A 113 -11.16 -0.79 6.90
CA GLU A 113 -11.97 -1.64 7.77
C GLU A 113 -12.03 -3.10 7.30
N LEU A 114 -11.93 -3.34 5.99
CA LEU A 114 -11.93 -4.66 5.39
C LEU A 114 -10.55 -5.32 5.34
N LEU A 115 -9.50 -4.60 5.75
CA LEU A 115 -8.14 -5.12 5.75
C LEU A 115 -7.85 -5.91 7.02
N GLU A 116 -7.21 -7.05 6.86
CA GLU A 116 -6.58 -7.84 7.91
C GLU A 116 -5.16 -7.38 8.17
N GLN A 117 -4.42 -7.13 7.08
CA GLN A 117 -3.00 -6.78 7.15
C GLN A 117 -2.56 -5.97 5.93
N VAL A 118 -1.57 -5.11 6.14
CA VAL A 118 -0.83 -4.43 5.06
C VAL A 118 0.66 -4.65 5.29
N ASP A 119 1.33 -5.18 4.26
CA ASP A 119 2.78 -5.41 4.26
C ASP A 119 3.45 -4.44 3.29
N VAL A 120 4.49 -3.75 3.76
CA VAL A 120 5.31 -2.88 2.93
C VAL A 120 6.74 -3.39 2.90
N SER A 121 7.22 -3.69 1.70
CA SER A 121 8.63 -4.05 1.43
C SER A 121 9.25 -2.95 0.59
N ALA A 122 10.16 -2.17 1.16
CA ALA A 122 10.84 -1.11 0.46
C ALA A 122 12.08 -1.61 -0.29
N GLY A 123 12.38 -1.01 -1.44
CA GLY A 123 13.50 -1.42 -2.28
C GLY A 123 13.21 -2.65 -3.14
N ALA A 124 14.01 -2.90 -4.18
CA ALA A 124 13.94 -4.15 -4.93
C ALA A 124 14.42 -5.28 -4.02
N GLY A 125 13.56 -6.27 -3.84
CA GLY A 125 13.77 -7.32 -2.87
C GLY A 125 13.82 -8.71 -3.50
N ARG A 126 13.00 -9.60 -2.99
CA ARG A 126 12.93 -11.02 -3.39
C ARG A 126 12.41 -11.22 -4.81
N ALA A 127 12.78 -12.32 -5.43
CA ALA A 127 12.26 -12.75 -6.72
C ALA A 127 10.72 -12.94 -6.72
N THR A 128 10.14 -13.16 -5.55
CA THR A 128 8.70 -13.35 -5.33
C THR A 128 7.86 -12.06 -5.33
N ASN A 129 8.49 -10.87 -5.28
CA ASN A 129 7.79 -9.57 -5.24
C ASN A 129 7.07 -9.22 -6.56
N GLY A 130 7.22 -10.05 -7.59
CA GLY A 130 6.57 -9.86 -8.88
C GLY A 130 7.40 -9.06 -9.88
N PRO A 131 6.94 -8.99 -11.15
CA PRO A 131 7.66 -8.29 -12.21
C PRO A 131 7.60 -6.77 -12.03
N GLY A 132 8.72 -6.09 -12.30
CA GLY A 132 8.77 -4.62 -12.33
C GLY A 132 8.70 -3.91 -10.99
N ALA A 133 8.96 -4.60 -9.88
CA ALA A 133 9.01 -4.04 -8.53
C ALA A 133 10.31 -3.24 -8.31
N LEU A 134 10.42 -2.06 -8.96
CA LEU A 134 11.65 -1.24 -8.93
C LEU A 134 11.92 -0.63 -7.56
N GLY A 135 10.87 -0.14 -6.89
CA GLY A 135 10.90 0.52 -5.59
C GLY A 135 10.41 -0.34 -4.43
N GLY A 136 9.95 -1.57 -4.70
CA GLY A 136 9.42 -2.48 -3.68
C GLY A 136 8.03 -3.03 -3.97
N ALA A 137 7.35 -3.48 -2.91
CA ALA A 137 6.01 -4.03 -3.00
C ALA A 137 5.14 -3.61 -1.81
N ILE A 138 3.84 -3.46 -2.02
CA ILE A 138 2.82 -3.26 -0.99
C ILE A 138 1.73 -4.32 -1.19
N GLN A 139 1.45 -5.08 -0.13
CA GLN A 139 0.46 -6.13 -0.16
C GLN A 139 -0.65 -5.83 0.85
N PHE A 140 -1.88 -5.78 0.38
CA PHE A 140 -3.08 -5.66 1.19
C PHE A 140 -3.76 -7.01 1.27
N LYS A 141 -4.03 -7.47 2.47
CA LYS A 141 -4.79 -8.68 2.74
C LYS A 141 -6.13 -8.30 3.33
N THR A 142 -7.23 -8.81 2.76
CA THR A 142 -8.57 -8.58 3.29
C THR A 142 -8.93 -9.62 4.34
N LYS A 143 -9.82 -9.24 5.27
CA LYS A 143 -10.39 -10.15 6.27
C LYS A 143 -11.14 -11.30 5.65
N ASP A 144 -11.27 -12.38 6.40
CA ASP A 144 -12.17 -13.48 6.10
C ASP A 144 -13.14 -13.77 7.26
N ALA A 145 -13.96 -14.81 7.13
CA ALA A 145 -14.95 -15.12 8.15
C ALA A 145 -14.31 -15.52 9.49
N HIS A 146 -13.18 -16.23 9.46
CA HIS A 146 -12.50 -16.70 10.65
C HIS A 146 -11.80 -15.56 11.43
N ASP A 147 -11.47 -14.46 10.76
CA ASP A 147 -10.91 -13.26 11.41
C ASP A 147 -11.97 -12.54 12.27
N LEU A 148 -13.25 -12.80 12.03
CA LEU A 148 -14.39 -12.14 12.69
C LEU A 148 -15.17 -13.06 13.62
N LEU A 149 -15.16 -14.39 13.40
CA LEU A 149 -15.83 -15.36 14.24
C LEU A 149 -15.14 -15.42 15.61
N GLN A 150 -15.95 -15.38 16.66
CA GLN A 150 -15.49 -15.65 18.02
C GLN A 150 -15.40 -17.17 18.27
N HIS A 151 -14.58 -17.54 19.26
CA HIS A 151 -14.39 -18.94 19.61
C HIS A 151 -15.74 -19.62 19.92
N GLU A 152 -16.08 -20.69 19.24
CA GLU A 152 -17.32 -21.47 19.31
C GLU A 152 -18.51 -20.97 18.49
N ASP A 153 -18.46 -19.79 17.86
CA ASP A 153 -19.54 -19.31 17.02
C ASP A 153 -19.45 -19.87 15.60
N GLN A 154 -20.58 -20.35 15.08
CA GLN A 154 -20.69 -20.77 13.69
C GLN A 154 -21.13 -19.64 12.75
N PHE A 155 -21.79 -18.62 13.31
CA PHE A 155 -22.31 -17.47 12.57
C PHE A 155 -22.19 -16.24 13.44
N GLY A 156 -21.93 -15.11 12.79
CA GLY A 156 -21.95 -13.82 13.44
C GLY A 156 -22.32 -12.72 12.45
N ALA A 157 -22.63 -11.59 13.00
CA ALA A 157 -22.82 -10.37 12.24
C ALA A 157 -22.18 -9.21 12.99
N GLN A 158 -21.67 -8.23 12.25
CA GLN A 158 -21.10 -7.02 12.82
C GLN A 158 -21.74 -5.81 12.15
N ALA A 159 -22.19 -4.86 12.96
CA ALA A 159 -22.64 -3.56 12.50
C ALA A 159 -21.73 -2.48 13.07
N LYS A 160 -21.33 -1.54 12.22
CA LYS A 160 -20.51 -0.38 12.62
C LYS A 160 -21.14 0.91 12.16
N ALA A 161 -20.99 1.95 12.97
CA ALA A 161 -21.35 3.32 12.63
C ALA A 161 -20.29 4.29 13.14
N GLY A 162 -19.84 5.18 12.26
CA GLY A 162 -18.87 6.22 12.56
C GLY A 162 -19.38 7.59 12.19
N TYR A 163 -18.94 8.61 12.94
CA TYR A 163 -19.18 10.03 12.65
C TYR A 163 -17.88 10.81 12.73
N TYR A 164 -17.67 11.74 11.80
CA TYR A 164 -16.46 12.52 11.58
C TYR A 164 -16.79 13.99 11.55
N THR A 165 -16.22 14.78 12.45
CA THR A 165 -16.62 16.18 12.62
C THR A 165 -16.02 17.12 11.59
N ASN A 166 -14.86 16.80 11.01
CA ASN A 166 -14.18 17.71 10.09
C ASN A 166 -14.98 17.98 8.81
N ASN A 167 -15.61 16.94 8.28
CA ASN A 167 -16.42 17.02 7.05
C ASN A 167 -17.88 16.61 7.27
N ASN A 168 -18.41 16.67 8.49
CA ASN A 168 -19.74 16.19 8.86
C ASN A 168 -20.04 14.78 8.34
N GLY A 169 -19.00 13.97 8.15
CA GLY A 169 -19.09 12.69 7.50
C GLY A 169 -19.63 11.60 8.42
N TYR A 170 -20.24 10.59 7.81
CA TYR A 170 -20.61 9.36 8.49
C TYR A 170 -20.26 8.15 7.66
N LYS A 171 -20.06 7.05 8.36
CA LYS A 171 -19.82 5.73 7.77
C LYS A 171 -20.70 4.72 8.47
N VAL A 172 -21.33 3.86 7.67
CA VAL A 172 -22.05 2.70 8.17
C VAL A 172 -21.57 1.45 7.43
N SER A 173 -21.38 0.37 8.16
CA SER A 173 -21.04 -0.91 7.56
C SER A 173 -21.72 -2.07 8.26
N THR A 174 -21.90 -3.16 7.51
CA THR A 174 -22.44 -4.42 8.01
C THR A 174 -21.63 -5.55 7.41
N SER A 175 -21.23 -6.49 8.26
CA SER A 175 -20.59 -7.75 7.88
C SER A 175 -21.42 -8.92 8.39
N LEU A 176 -21.70 -9.87 7.53
CA LEU A 176 -22.30 -11.17 7.85
C LEU A 176 -21.23 -12.23 7.59
N TYR A 177 -20.98 -13.09 8.55
CA TYR A 177 -19.94 -14.09 8.45
C TYR A 177 -20.35 -15.38 9.15
N GLY A 178 -19.82 -16.49 8.67
CA GLY A 178 -20.11 -17.77 9.29
C GLY A 178 -19.53 -18.96 8.55
N GLU A 179 -19.56 -20.09 9.21
CA GLU A 179 -19.12 -21.36 8.66
C GLU A 179 -20.17 -21.93 7.71
N VAL A 180 -19.81 -22.12 6.44
CA VAL A 180 -20.59 -22.89 5.47
C VAL A 180 -20.44 -24.40 5.74
N THR A 181 -19.26 -24.78 6.19
CA THR A 181 -18.90 -26.08 6.75
C THR A 181 -17.94 -25.84 7.91
N GLU A 182 -17.64 -26.85 8.73
CA GLU A 182 -16.67 -26.74 9.85
C GLU A 182 -15.30 -26.17 9.46
N GLN A 183 -14.97 -26.11 8.17
CA GLN A 183 -13.66 -25.72 7.66
C GLN A 183 -13.70 -24.62 6.59
N LEU A 184 -14.88 -24.20 6.18
CA LEU A 184 -15.09 -23.23 5.10
C LEU A 184 -15.99 -22.10 5.56
N GLY A 185 -15.46 -20.90 5.66
CA GLY A 185 -16.16 -19.70 6.08
C GLY A 185 -16.57 -18.80 4.92
N LEU A 186 -17.68 -18.08 5.07
CA LEU A 186 -18.17 -17.06 4.15
C LEU A 186 -18.28 -15.74 4.88
N LEU A 187 -17.68 -14.69 4.31
CA LEU A 187 -17.82 -13.29 4.72
C LEU A 187 -18.51 -12.51 3.62
N ALA A 188 -19.53 -11.72 3.99
CA ALA A 188 -20.15 -10.71 3.14
C ALA A 188 -20.21 -9.38 3.89
N SER A 189 -19.51 -8.39 3.40
CA SER A 189 -19.45 -7.05 3.98
C SER A 189 -19.93 -6.01 2.98
N PHE A 190 -20.65 -5.00 3.49
CA PHE A 190 -21.04 -3.82 2.76
C PHE A 190 -20.81 -2.57 3.61
N GLY A 191 -20.27 -1.51 3.01
CA GLY A 191 -20.04 -0.22 3.65
C GLY A 191 -20.48 0.94 2.77
N TYR A 192 -20.93 2.00 3.42
CA TYR A 192 -21.27 3.29 2.80
C TYR A 192 -20.66 4.41 3.60
N VAL A 193 -20.02 5.34 2.89
CA VAL A 193 -19.38 6.53 3.45
C VAL A 193 -19.90 7.75 2.72
N GLU A 194 -20.30 8.78 3.47
CA GLU A 194 -20.70 10.09 2.94
C GLU A 194 -20.15 11.19 3.84
N GLY A 195 -19.70 12.29 3.25
CA GLY A 195 -19.23 13.46 3.98
C GLY A 195 -19.08 14.67 3.07
N ASP A 196 -19.25 15.85 3.66
CA ASP A 196 -19.03 17.13 3.01
C ASP A 196 -17.55 17.37 2.66
N ASN A 197 -17.26 18.54 2.10
CA ASN A 197 -15.88 18.97 1.88
C ASN A 197 -15.10 19.03 3.20
N ILE A 198 -13.82 18.69 3.19
CA ILE A 198 -12.95 18.80 4.35
C ILE A 198 -12.67 20.28 4.69
N GLU A 199 -12.47 20.57 5.97
CA GLU A 199 -11.96 21.88 6.45
C GLU A 199 -10.49 21.74 6.85
N ASP A 200 -9.67 22.72 6.46
CA ASP A 200 -8.27 22.80 6.89
C ASP A 200 -8.12 23.36 8.33
N GLY A 201 -6.91 23.37 8.88
CA GLY A 201 -6.63 23.89 10.23
C GLY A 201 -6.84 25.40 10.44
N ARG A 202 -7.40 26.10 9.45
CA ARG A 202 -7.84 27.51 9.55
C ARG A 202 -9.36 27.63 9.44
N GLY A 203 -10.07 26.51 9.35
CA GLY A 203 -11.51 26.46 9.11
C GLY A 203 -11.88 26.86 7.68
N THR A 204 -10.97 26.70 6.72
CA THR A 204 -11.25 26.95 5.31
C THR A 204 -11.68 25.67 4.64
N GLU A 205 -12.88 25.66 4.09
CA GLU A 205 -13.42 24.56 3.31
C GLU A 205 -12.58 24.33 2.04
N GLN A 206 -12.22 23.08 1.79
CA GLN A 206 -11.50 22.64 0.60
C GLN A 206 -12.52 22.15 -0.42
N GLU A 207 -12.92 23.02 -1.36
CA GLU A 207 -13.98 22.72 -2.33
C GLU A 207 -13.68 21.47 -3.17
N TYR A 208 -14.70 20.66 -3.45
CA TYR A 208 -14.65 19.43 -4.26
C TYR A 208 -13.84 18.29 -3.62
N THR A 209 -13.79 18.25 -2.30
CA THR A 209 -13.18 17.16 -1.52
C THR A 209 -14.21 16.30 -0.77
N ALA A 210 -15.50 16.54 -1.00
CA ALA A 210 -16.59 15.72 -0.46
C ALA A 210 -16.39 14.24 -0.81
N ILE A 211 -17.02 13.34 -0.10
CA ILE A 211 -16.87 11.90 -0.29
C ILE A 211 -18.23 11.23 -0.33
N GLU A 212 -18.47 10.43 -1.38
CA GLU A 212 -19.55 9.46 -1.43
C GLU A 212 -18.97 8.14 -1.96
N GLN A 213 -18.94 7.11 -1.11
CA GLN A 213 -18.33 5.83 -1.46
C GLN A 213 -19.18 4.64 -1.02
N GLN A 214 -19.16 3.62 -1.87
CA GLN A 214 -19.74 2.30 -1.59
C GLN A 214 -18.64 1.25 -1.71
N VAL A 215 -18.61 0.33 -0.75
CA VAL A 215 -17.66 -0.77 -0.74
C VAL A 215 -18.36 -2.08 -0.44
N ALA A 216 -17.92 -3.16 -1.06
CA ALA A 216 -18.42 -4.50 -0.75
C ALA A 216 -17.28 -5.52 -0.85
N LEU A 217 -17.28 -6.48 0.06
CA LEU A 217 -16.39 -7.65 0.05
C LEU A 217 -17.23 -8.90 0.20
N LEU A 218 -17.05 -9.85 -0.71
CA LEU A 218 -17.56 -11.21 -0.58
C LEU A 218 -16.37 -12.16 -0.62
N LYS A 219 -16.17 -12.96 0.43
CA LYS A 219 -15.03 -13.87 0.52
C LYS A 219 -15.44 -15.22 1.08
N LEU A 220 -15.14 -16.28 0.34
CA LEU A 220 -15.28 -17.68 0.75
C LEU A 220 -13.88 -18.24 0.93
N SER A 221 -13.52 -18.68 2.13
CA SER A 221 -12.17 -19.14 2.43
C SER A 221 -12.16 -20.28 3.44
N GLY A 222 -11.17 -21.16 3.33
CA GLY A 222 -10.93 -22.22 4.29
C GLY A 222 -10.41 -23.50 3.68
N GLN A 223 -10.29 -24.51 4.53
CA GLN A 223 -9.82 -25.86 4.15
C GLN A 223 -10.93 -26.63 3.43
N LEU A 224 -10.65 -27.15 2.24
CA LEU A 224 -11.52 -28.12 1.56
C LEU A 224 -11.27 -29.54 2.08
N ASN A 225 -10.06 -29.81 2.51
CA ASN A 225 -9.57 -31.01 3.17
C ASN A 225 -8.15 -30.75 3.69
N GLU A 226 -7.50 -31.77 4.31
CA GLU A 226 -6.15 -31.65 4.91
C GLU A 226 -5.05 -31.13 3.95
N GLN A 227 -5.26 -31.22 2.64
CA GLN A 227 -4.26 -30.85 1.63
C GLN A 227 -4.62 -29.60 0.83
N HIS A 228 -5.89 -29.17 0.85
CA HIS A 228 -6.38 -28.12 -0.04
C HIS A 228 -7.01 -26.99 0.77
N TYR A 229 -6.45 -25.80 0.67
CA TYR A 229 -7.06 -24.54 1.11
C TYR A 229 -7.52 -23.74 -0.10
N LEU A 230 -8.69 -23.11 -0.01
CA LEU A 230 -9.26 -22.27 -1.06
C LEU A 230 -9.68 -20.93 -0.47
N SER A 231 -9.40 -19.84 -1.21
CA SER A 231 -9.98 -18.52 -0.94
C SER A 231 -10.47 -17.92 -2.27
N LEU A 232 -11.73 -17.57 -2.32
CA LEU A 232 -12.36 -16.86 -3.44
C LEU A 232 -12.85 -15.51 -2.92
N SER A 233 -12.45 -14.41 -3.52
CA SER A 233 -12.87 -13.08 -3.11
C SER A 233 -13.37 -12.23 -4.27
N TYR A 234 -14.33 -11.37 -3.97
CA TYR A 234 -14.78 -10.27 -4.80
C TYR A 234 -14.77 -9.00 -3.97
N ASP A 235 -13.94 -8.05 -4.35
CA ASP A 235 -13.84 -6.71 -3.77
C ASP A 235 -14.39 -5.69 -4.77
N TYR A 236 -15.30 -4.85 -4.30
CA TYR A 236 -15.92 -3.77 -5.07
C TYR A 236 -15.79 -2.45 -4.34
N ARG A 237 -15.45 -1.40 -5.08
CA ARG A 237 -15.44 -0.02 -4.61
C ARG A 237 -15.95 0.91 -5.69
N ASN A 238 -16.78 1.87 -5.28
CA ASN A 238 -17.26 2.97 -6.09
C ASN A 238 -17.01 4.30 -5.35
N ASP A 239 -16.65 5.35 -6.09
CA ASP A 239 -16.58 6.74 -5.65
C ASP A 239 -17.28 7.58 -6.73
N ASP A 240 -18.37 8.24 -6.38
CA ASP A 240 -19.17 9.05 -7.32
C ASP A 240 -19.45 10.41 -6.69
N ASP A 241 -18.90 11.47 -7.28
CA ASP A 241 -19.08 12.83 -6.78
C ASP A 241 -18.67 13.89 -7.82
N THR A 242 -18.99 15.15 -7.55
CA THR A 242 -18.45 16.28 -8.29
C THR A 242 -17.01 16.54 -7.91
N ARG A 243 -16.09 16.28 -8.82
CA ARG A 243 -14.64 16.43 -8.65
C ARG A 243 -14.08 17.48 -9.61
N LEU A 244 -12.93 18.03 -9.27
CA LEU A 244 -12.18 18.80 -10.25
C LEU A 244 -11.56 17.88 -11.30
N ASN A 245 -11.40 18.37 -12.52
CA ASN A 245 -10.71 17.64 -13.59
C ASN A 245 -9.34 17.11 -13.16
N ARG A 246 -8.65 17.87 -12.32
CA ARG A 246 -7.39 17.49 -11.64
C ARG A 246 -7.61 17.55 -10.14
N PRO A 247 -8.14 16.49 -9.53
CA PRO A 247 -8.70 16.56 -8.19
C PRO A 247 -7.68 16.79 -7.08
N HIS A 248 -6.40 16.63 -7.32
CA HIS A 248 -5.37 16.96 -6.32
C HIS A 248 -4.97 18.46 -6.29
N PHE A 249 -5.48 19.28 -7.23
CA PHE A 249 -5.26 20.72 -7.24
C PHE A 249 -6.52 21.50 -6.83
N GLN A 250 -6.30 22.68 -6.30
CA GLN A 250 -7.37 23.63 -6.01
C GLN A 250 -8.08 24.12 -7.30
N PRO A 251 -9.31 24.64 -7.19
CA PRO A 251 -10.05 25.20 -8.31
C PRO A 251 -9.28 26.30 -9.04
N SER A 252 -9.38 26.33 -10.35
CA SER A 252 -8.81 27.39 -11.19
C SER A 252 -9.57 27.49 -12.52
N VAL A 253 -9.27 28.50 -13.33
CA VAL A 253 -9.88 28.67 -14.67
C VAL A 253 -9.70 27.44 -15.56
N LYS A 254 -8.65 26.65 -15.33
CA LYS A 254 -8.33 25.44 -16.11
C LYS A 254 -8.63 24.15 -15.35
N ASN A 255 -8.97 24.24 -14.08
CA ASN A 255 -9.28 23.10 -13.23
C ASN A 255 -10.71 23.26 -12.73
N VAL A 256 -11.64 22.82 -13.55
CA VAL A 256 -13.09 23.02 -13.37
C VAL A 256 -13.74 21.78 -12.79
N PRO A 257 -14.84 21.94 -12.03
CA PRO A 257 -15.61 20.83 -11.53
C PRO A 257 -16.35 20.10 -12.66
N LEU A 258 -16.50 18.79 -12.47
CA LEU A 258 -17.22 17.87 -13.35
C LEU A 258 -17.73 16.68 -12.54
N GLU A 259 -18.74 16.00 -13.04
CA GLU A 259 -19.17 14.73 -12.44
C GLU A 259 -18.14 13.64 -12.76
N GLN A 260 -17.70 12.93 -11.72
CA GLN A 260 -16.74 11.84 -11.84
C GLN A 260 -17.21 10.62 -11.09
N GLU A 261 -17.17 9.49 -11.76
CA GLU A 261 -17.46 8.17 -11.24
C GLU A 261 -16.20 7.31 -11.37
N ALA A 262 -15.77 6.68 -10.30
CA ALA A 262 -14.62 5.78 -10.28
C ALA A 262 -15.01 4.44 -9.65
N ASP A 263 -14.83 3.35 -10.42
CA ASP A 263 -15.18 1.99 -10.01
C ASP A 263 -13.96 1.09 -10.01
N ARG A 264 -13.88 0.20 -9.01
CA ARG A 264 -12.95 -0.93 -9.03
C ARG A 264 -13.67 -2.23 -8.71
N HIS A 265 -13.40 -3.23 -9.52
CA HIS A 265 -13.83 -4.61 -9.31
C HIS A 265 -12.60 -5.51 -9.29
N THR A 266 -12.43 -6.31 -8.25
CA THR A 266 -11.33 -7.27 -8.12
C THR A 266 -11.90 -8.65 -7.80
N PHE A 267 -11.64 -9.63 -8.65
CA PHE A 267 -11.90 -11.04 -8.40
C PHE A 267 -10.59 -11.76 -8.17
N THR A 268 -10.50 -12.54 -7.09
CA THR A 268 -9.32 -13.32 -6.77
C THR A 268 -9.69 -14.75 -6.40
N ALA A 269 -8.90 -15.71 -6.87
CA ALA A 269 -8.98 -17.11 -6.48
C ALA A 269 -7.59 -17.59 -6.05
N ASN A 270 -7.44 -17.87 -4.77
CA ASN A 270 -6.23 -18.41 -4.17
C ASN A 270 -6.46 -19.87 -3.79
N HIS A 271 -5.55 -20.74 -4.19
CA HIS A 271 -5.58 -22.14 -3.85
C HIS A 271 -4.21 -22.59 -3.38
N ASN A 272 -4.14 -23.18 -2.19
CA ASN A 272 -2.95 -23.84 -1.69
C ASN A 272 -3.17 -25.36 -1.72
N PHE A 273 -2.19 -26.10 -2.27
CA PHE A 273 -2.14 -27.54 -2.27
C PHE A 273 -0.88 -28.01 -1.54
N ARG A 274 -1.05 -28.53 -0.33
CA ARG A 274 0.04 -29.05 0.50
C ARG A 274 0.03 -30.59 0.46
N TYR A 275 0.95 -31.17 -0.29
CA TYR A 275 1.10 -32.62 -0.40
C TYR A 275 2.25 -33.15 0.45
N SER A 276 3.37 -32.44 0.51
CA SER A 276 4.58 -32.83 1.24
C SER A 276 5.48 -31.61 1.45
N ASP A 277 6.56 -31.77 2.22
CA ASP A 277 7.58 -30.72 2.36
C ASP A 277 8.22 -30.30 1.03
N LEU A 278 8.16 -31.14 -0.02
CA LEU A 278 8.71 -30.84 -1.35
C LEU A 278 7.66 -30.23 -2.31
N LEU A 279 6.40 -30.44 -2.02
CA LEU A 279 5.31 -29.98 -2.87
C LEU A 279 4.24 -29.27 -2.00
N ASN A 280 4.40 -27.97 -1.92
CA ASN A 280 3.42 -27.03 -1.35
C ASN A 280 3.20 -25.94 -2.40
N LEU A 281 2.09 -26.05 -3.13
CA LEU A 281 1.80 -25.27 -4.33
C LEU A 281 0.76 -24.20 -4.02
N ASP A 282 1.15 -22.95 -4.18
CA ASP A 282 0.26 -21.79 -4.10
C ASP A 282 -0.08 -21.30 -5.50
N THR A 283 -1.37 -21.14 -5.78
CA THR A 283 -1.87 -20.64 -7.05
C THR A 283 -2.82 -19.49 -6.82
N THR A 284 -2.52 -18.34 -7.42
CA THR A 284 -3.39 -17.16 -7.44
C THR A 284 -3.84 -16.91 -8.88
N LEU A 285 -5.14 -16.72 -9.08
CA LEU A 285 -5.72 -16.25 -10.33
C LEU A 285 -6.56 -15.00 -10.02
N TYR A 286 -6.48 -13.98 -10.86
CA TYR A 286 -7.20 -12.74 -10.61
C TYR A 286 -7.65 -12.02 -11.87
N SER A 287 -8.66 -11.17 -11.70
CA SER A 287 -9.12 -10.19 -12.67
C SER A 287 -9.48 -8.89 -11.96
N THR A 288 -8.90 -7.77 -12.41
CA THR A 288 -9.24 -6.43 -11.93
C THR A 288 -9.77 -5.57 -13.06
N ALA A 289 -10.74 -4.72 -12.76
CA ALA A 289 -11.21 -3.67 -13.65
C ALA A 289 -11.24 -2.36 -12.85
N ASN A 290 -10.46 -1.37 -13.30
CA ASN A 290 -10.45 -0.02 -12.75
C ASN A 290 -11.00 0.91 -13.82
N ARG A 291 -12.11 1.58 -13.53
CA ARG A 291 -12.76 2.52 -14.44
C ARG A 291 -12.83 3.90 -13.82
N ILE A 292 -12.71 4.92 -14.66
CA ILE A 292 -13.02 6.30 -14.33
C ILE A 292 -13.77 6.95 -15.49
N ALA A 293 -14.90 7.58 -15.18
CA ALA A 293 -15.68 8.37 -16.11
C ALA A 293 -15.75 9.81 -15.61
N GLN A 294 -15.44 10.77 -16.49
CA GLN A 294 -15.61 12.20 -16.26
C GLN A 294 -16.64 12.74 -17.26
N LYS A 295 -17.68 13.41 -16.76
CA LYS A 295 -18.81 13.90 -17.55
C LYS A 295 -18.86 15.43 -17.51
N ASP A 296 -19.49 16.01 -18.51
CA ASP A 296 -19.79 17.47 -18.58
C ASP A 296 -18.57 18.40 -18.58
N HIS A 297 -17.40 17.89 -19.02
CA HIS A 297 -16.24 18.77 -19.19
C HIS A 297 -16.48 19.82 -20.28
N PRO A 298 -16.21 21.13 -20.02
CA PRO A 298 -16.51 22.21 -20.98
C PRO A 298 -15.89 22.08 -22.36
N GLN A 299 -14.76 21.36 -22.50
CA GLN A 299 -14.02 21.22 -23.77
C GLN A 299 -14.25 19.89 -24.46
N TRP A 300 -14.36 18.75 -23.72
CA TRP A 300 -14.46 17.42 -24.32
C TRP A 300 -15.68 16.60 -23.87
N ASN A 301 -16.60 17.25 -23.13
CA ASN A 301 -17.85 16.66 -22.68
C ASN A 301 -17.63 15.42 -21.80
N THR A 302 -17.42 14.24 -22.37
CA THR A 302 -17.24 13.01 -21.60
C THR A 302 -15.92 12.33 -21.95
N SER A 303 -15.24 11.82 -20.92
CA SER A 303 -14.12 10.87 -21.03
C SER A 303 -14.42 9.68 -20.17
N ASP A 304 -14.27 8.47 -20.70
CA ASP A 304 -14.49 7.20 -20.00
C ASP A 304 -13.32 6.27 -20.27
N GLY A 305 -12.72 5.75 -19.24
CA GLY A 305 -11.56 4.92 -19.39
C GLY A 305 -11.53 3.76 -18.39
N THR A 306 -11.06 2.61 -18.87
CA THR A 306 -10.96 1.38 -18.09
C THR A 306 -9.61 0.73 -18.30
N ILE A 307 -9.00 0.27 -17.21
CA ILE A 307 -7.87 -0.65 -17.23
C ILE A 307 -8.35 -2.00 -16.73
N ASN A 308 -8.30 -3.00 -17.61
CA ASN A 308 -8.61 -4.39 -17.29
C ASN A 308 -7.30 -5.17 -17.16
N THR A 309 -7.11 -5.84 -16.04
CA THR A 309 -5.97 -6.72 -15.77
C THR A 309 -6.47 -8.14 -15.51
N ILE A 310 -5.88 -9.10 -16.17
CA ILE A 310 -6.02 -10.53 -15.84
C ILE A 310 -4.63 -11.10 -15.55
N GLY A 311 -4.52 -11.92 -14.54
CA GLY A 311 -3.25 -12.51 -14.20
C GLY A 311 -3.34 -13.75 -13.35
N GLY A 312 -2.19 -14.32 -13.12
CA GLY A 312 -2.03 -15.46 -12.22
C GLY A 312 -0.58 -15.70 -11.85
N LYS A 313 -0.39 -16.29 -10.69
CA LYS A 313 0.89 -16.66 -10.13
C LYS A 313 0.77 -18.09 -9.60
N MET A 314 1.79 -18.88 -9.83
CA MET A 314 1.91 -20.22 -9.27
C MET A 314 3.31 -20.37 -8.71
N LEU A 315 3.41 -20.76 -7.45
CA LEU A 315 4.68 -21.01 -6.80
C LEU A 315 4.64 -22.31 -6.01
N ASN A 316 5.78 -23.00 -5.95
CA ASN A 316 6.00 -24.17 -5.11
C ASN A 316 7.03 -23.83 -4.03
N THR A 317 6.69 -24.07 -2.78
CA THR A 317 7.61 -23.96 -1.64
C THR A 317 8.06 -25.36 -1.23
N ALA A 318 9.33 -25.69 -1.48
CA ALA A 318 9.95 -26.96 -1.11
C ALA A 318 10.89 -26.77 0.09
N ARG A 319 10.66 -27.51 1.18
CA ARG A 319 11.55 -27.56 2.35
C ARG A 319 12.51 -28.73 2.24
N LEU A 320 13.81 -28.43 2.12
CA LEU A 320 14.89 -29.37 1.88
C LEU A 320 15.96 -29.24 2.96
N ALA A 321 15.81 -29.92 4.08
CA ALA A 321 16.71 -29.80 5.24
C ALA A 321 16.84 -28.33 5.70
N GLN A 322 17.96 -27.69 5.38
CA GLN A 322 18.25 -26.28 5.76
C GLN A 322 17.82 -25.26 4.69
N HIS A 323 17.22 -25.70 3.58
CA HIS A 323 16.81 -24.86 2.47
C HIS A 323 15.29 -24.74 2.41
N THR A 324 14.79 -23.55 2.18
CA THR A 324 13.43 -23.29 1.73
C THR A 324 13.50 -22.75 0.31
N LEU A 325 13.25 -23.65 -0.66
CA LEU A 325 13.33 -23.34 -2.08
C LEU A 325 11.94 -22.97 -2.61
N ILE A 326 11.79 -21.75 -3.12
CA ILE A 326 10.58 -21.27 -3.77
C ILE A 326 10.85 -21.18 -5.26
N THR A 327 10.03 -21.81 -6.08
CA THR A 327 10.09 -21.74 -7.54
C THR A 327 8.72 -21.40 -8.08
N GLY A 328 8.65 -20.58 -9.13
CA GLY A 328 7.33 -20.22 -9.64
C GLY A 328 7.35 -19.50 -10.97
N ALA A 329 6.14 -19.24 -11.43
CA ALA A 329 5.86 -18.48 -12.64
C ALA A 329 4.70 -17.52 -12.39
N ASP A 330 4.73 -16.38 -13.06
CA ASP A 330 3.63 -15.44 -13.11
C ASP A 330 3.30 -14.99 -14.53
N TYR A 331 2.07 -14.58 -14.71
CA TYR A 331 1.53 -14.04 -15.95
C TYR A 331 0.61 -12.89 -15.65
N LYS A 332 0.73 -11.81 -16.41
CA LYS A 332 -0.19 -10.66 -16.35
C LYS A 332 -0.42 -10.09 -17.74
N ARG A 333 -1.66 -9.70 -17.98
CA ARG A 333 -2.05 -8.94 -19.16
C ARG A 333 -2.90 -7.76 -18.75
N ASP A 334 -2.43 -6.57 -19.11
CA ASP A 334 -3.14 -5.30 -18.95
C ASP A 334 -3.73 -4.86 -20.29
N LYS A 335 -4.95 -4.33 -20.25
CA LYS A 335 -5.62 -3.70 -21.38
C LYS A 335 -6.22 -2.38 -20.90
N SER A 336 -5.77 -1.27 -21.47
CA SER A 336 -6.39 0.04 -21.29
C SER A 336 -7.29 0.37 -22.46
N GLU A 337 -8.47 0.92 -22.17
CA GLU A 337 -9.46 1.39 -23.14
C GLU A 337 -9.88 2.79 -22.72
N PHE A 338 -9.79 3.76 -23.62
CA PHE A 338 -10.13 5.15 -23.33
C PHE A 338 -10.97 5.74 -24.44
N GLU A 339 -12.15 6.23 -24.07
CA GLU A 339 -13.08 6.93 -24.97
C GLU A 339 -13.12 8.41 -24.60
N THR A 340 -12.98 9.27 -25.60
CA THR A 340 -13.03 10.72 -25.41
C THR A 340 -13.72 11.41 -26.58
N ASN A 341 -14.39 12.53 -26.30
CA ASN A 341 -15.05 13.39 -27.27
C ASN A 341 -14.24 14.63 -27.63
N TYR A 342 -12.99 14.74 -27.20
CA TYR A 342 -12.12 15.93 -27.41
C TYR A 342 -11.88 16.23 -28.87
N SER A 343 -12.09 15.74 -29.82
CA SER A 343 -11.98 16.03 -31.27
C SER A 343 -12.95 15.19 -32.10
N GLY A 344 -14.12 14.93 -31.53
CA GLY A 344 -15.05 13.91 -31.96
C GLY A 344 -14.79 12.60 -31.21
N GLN A 345 -15.75 11.68 -31.24
CA GLN A 345 -15.62 10.42 -30.55
C GLN A 345 -14.39 9.63 -31.02
N GLN A 346 -13.48 9.34 -30.14
CA GLN A 346 -12.25 8.57 -30.39
C GLN A 346 -12.08 7.49 -29.33
N ASN A 347 -11.64 6.32 -29.76
CA ASN A 347 -11.34 5.19 -28.91
C ASN A 347 -9.84 4.85 -29.03
N HIS A 348 -9.17 4.77 -27.89
CA HIS A 348 -7.76 4.43 -27.78
C HIS A 348 -7.59 3.16 -26.98
N GLU A 349 -6.64 2.33 -27.37
CA GLU A 349 -6.38 1.05 -26.70
C GLU A 349 -4.88 0.81 -26.60
N GLU A 350 -4.41 0.30 -25.46
CA GLU A 350 -3.07 -0.28 -25.30
C GLU A 350 -3.17 -1.67 -24.67
N LYS A 351 -2.23 -2.53 -24.99
CA LYS A 351 -2.12 -3.90 -24.44
C LYS A 351 -0.70 -4.19 -24.02
N GLY A 352 -0.52 -4.52 -22.75
CA GLY A 352 0.74 -5.00 -22.18
C GLY A 352 0.61 -6.44 -21.70
N THR A 353 1.64 -7.25 -21.88
CA THR A 353 1.70 -8.62 -21.37
C THR A 353 3.06 -8.85 -20.70
N VAL A 354 3.05 -9.56 -19.58
CA VAL A 354 4.26 -9.93 -18.84
C VAL A 354 4.21 -11.39 -18.48
N TYR A 355 5.32 -12.08 -18.68
CA TYR A 355 5.57 -13.45 -18.22
C TYR A 355 6.79 -13.43 -17.32
N GLY A 356 6.74 -14.10 -16.18
CA GLY A 356 7.86 -14.22 -15.26
C GLY A 356 8.15 -15.67 -14.86
N LEU A 357 9.43 -16.00 -14.72
CA LEU A 357 9.88 -17.21 -14.05
C LEU A 357 10.82 -16.82 -12.93
N PHE A 358 10.70 -17.45 -11.76
CA PHE A 358 11.52 -17.10 -10.62
C PHE A 358 11.91 -18.29 -9.75
N VAL A 359 13.01 -18.10 -9.04
CA VAL A 359 13.52 -18.99 -8.01
C VAL A 359 14.06 -18.17 -6.85
N GLN A 360 13.81 -18.62 -5.62
CA GLN A 360 14.36 -18.05 -4.39
C GLN A 360 14.75 -19.19 -3.47
N ASP A 361 15.92 -19.15 -2.87
CA ASP A 361 16.38 -20.09 -1.86
C ASP A 361 16.73 -19.36 -0.57
N ASP A 362 16.12 -19.76 0.52
CA ASP A 362 16.43 -19.33 1.87
C ASP A 362 17.20 -20.47 2.56
N TRP A 363 18.52 -20.30 2.68
CA TRP A 363 19.44 -21.30 3.23
C TRP A 363 19.83 -20.92 4.67
N ASN A 364 19.31 -21.64 5.65
CA ASN A 364 19.77 -21.59 7.03
C ASN A 364 21.10 -22.35 7.14
N ILE A 365 22.23 -21.68 6.88
CA ILE A 365 23.58 -22.27 6.96
C ILE A 365 23.83 -22.87 8.34
N ASN A 366 23.37 -22.19 9.36
CA ASN A 366 23.25 -22.63 10.75
C ASN A 366 22.25 -21.73 11.48
N ASP A 367 22.04 -21.94 12.78
CA ASP A 367 21.07 -21.20 13.60
C ASP A 367 21.34 -19.67 13.66
N ALA A 368 22.54 -19.23 13.29
CA ALA A 368 22.93 -17.82 13.33
C ALA A 368 23.03 -17.16 11.95
N ILE A 369 23.04 -17.93 10.86
CA ILE A 369 23.29 -17.41 9.51
C ILE A 369 22.21 -17.88 8.54
N LEU A 370 21.45 -16.92 8.03
CA LEU A 370 20.52 -17.08 6.91
C LEU A 370 21.09 -16.40 5.66
N LEU A 371 21.28 -17.17 4.60
CA LEU A 371 21.59 -16.67 3.27
C LEU A 371 20.36 -16.82 2.38
N SER A 372 19.83 -15.72 1.85
CA SER A 372 18.75 -15.75 0.88
C SER A 372 19.28 -15.31 -0.48
N ALA A 373 19.04 -16.11 -1.51
CA ALA A 373 19.47 -15.81 -2.88
C ALA A 373 18.38 -16.21 -3.88
N GLY A 374 18.14 -15.37 -4.85
CA GLY A 374 17.11 -15.62 -5.85
C GLY A 374 17.36 -14.90 -7.16
N ALA A 375 16.51 -15.23 -8.10
CA ALA A 375 16.51 -14.59 -9.41
C ALA A 375 15.14 -14.72 -10.06
N ARG A 376 14.81 -13.74 -10.89
CA ARG A 376 13.68 -13.82 -11.81
C ARG A 376 14.10 -13.42 -13.22
N TYR A 377 13.36 -13.90 -14.19
CA TYR A 377 13.51 -13.50 -15.58
C TYR A 377 12.14 -13.17 -16.15
N ASP A 378 12.00 -11.97 -16.70
CA ASP A 378 10.73 -11.44 -17.18
C ASP A 378 10.80 -11.11 -18.66
N TRP A 379 9.69 -11.38 -19.37
CA TRP A 379 9.44 -11.00 -20.76
C TRP A 379 8.26 -10.05 -20.80
N TYR A 380 8.42 -8.92 -21.47
CA TYR A 380 7.41 -7.87 -21.64
C TYR A 380 7.10 -7.68 -23.10
N GLU A 381 5.82 -7.57 -23.41
CA GLU A 381 5.29 -7.23 -24.72
C GLU A 381 4.30 -6.08 -24.56
N LEU A 382 4.42 -5.02 -25.36
CA LEU A 382 3.50 -3.88 -25.38
C LEU A 382 3.10 -3.56 -26.82
N THR A 383 1.79 -3.39 -27.05
CA THR A 383 1.25 -2.73 -28.25
C THR A 383 0.55 -1.46 -27.80
N ASP A 384 1.03 -0.31 -28.24
CA ASP A 384 0.50 0.98 -27.83
C ASP A 384 -0.68 1.47 -28.71
N ASN A 385 -1.24 2.63 -28.37
CA ASN A 385 -2.41 3.24 -29.01
C ASN A 385 -2.22 3.60 -30.48
N ILE A 386 -0.98 3.67 -30.98
CA ILE A 386 -0.65 3.90 -32.39
C ILE A 386 -0.06 2.66 -33.07
N ASN A 387 -0.22 1.49 -32.45
CA ASN A 387 0.25 0.18 -32.92
C ASN A 387 1.78 0.04 -32.99
N GLN A 388 2.55 0.82 -32.23
CA GLN A 388 3.95 0.50 -32.00
C GLN A 388 4.05 -0.74 -31.11
N GLN A 389 5.02 -1.60 -31.42
CA GLN A 389 5.30 -2.83 -30.66
C GLN A 389 6.63 -2.70 -29.96
N PHE A 390 6.64 -3.07 -28.68
CA PHE A 390 7.83 -3.09 -27.84
C PHE A 390 7.95 -4.47 -27.19
N ASP A 391 9.13 -5.05 -27.32
CA ASP A 391 9.49 -6.34 -26.71
C ASP A 391 10.76 -6.14 -25.90
N SER A 392 10.77 -6.61 -24.67
CA SER A 392 11.95 -6.58 -23.83
C SER A 392 11.97 -7.74 -22.86
N SER A 393 13.14 -8.09 -22.38
CA SER A 393 13.30 -9.10 -21.36
C SER A 393 14.52 -8.82 -20.49
N GLY A 394 14.49 -9.28 -19.25
CA GLY A 394 15.58 -9.01 -18.33
C GLY A 394 15.64 -9.92 -17.12
N PHE A 395 16.81 -9.94 -16.54
CA PHE A 395 17.17 -10.75 -15.37
C PHE A 395 17.23 -9.84 -14.14
N SER A 396 16.68 -10.30 -13.02
CA SER A 396 16.59 -9.60 -11.75
C SER A 396 17.11 -10.50 -10.62
N PRO A 397 18.41 -10.48 -10.32
CA PRO A 397 19.01 -11.26 -9.23
C PRO A 397 18.84 -10.57 -7.88
N ASN A 398 18.85 -11.36 -6.81
CA ASN A 398 18.94 -10.86 -5.44
C ASN A 398 19.79 -11.76 -4.57
N ILE A 399 20.41 -11.18 -3.55
CA ILE A 399 21.14 -11.89 -2.50
C ILE A 399 21.10 -11.08 -1.21
N SER A 400 20.84 -11.73 -0.09
CA SER A 400 20.94 -11.13 1.24
C SER A 400 21.50 -12.10 2.26
N LEU A 401 22.15 -11.55 3.26
CA LEU A 401 22.74 -12.28 4.38
C LEU A 401 22.20 -11.67 5.68
N THR A 402 21.65 -12.50 6.54
CA THR A 402 21.31 -12.15 7.92
C THR A 402 22.20 -12.95 8.86
N TYR A 403 22.80 -12.26 9.83
CA TYR A 403 23.69 -12.85 10.81
C TYR A 403 23.28 -12.47 12.23
N GLN A 404 22.84 -13.44 13.00
CA GLN A 404 22.60 -13.30 14.44
C GLN A 404 23.92 -13.23 15.19
N LEU A 405 24.38 -11.99 15.43
CA LEU A 405 25.68 -11.73 16.08
C LEU A 405 25.66 -12.09 17.57
N LEU A 406 24.56 -11.78 18.24
CA LEU A 406 24.30 -12.05 19.65
C LEU A 406 22.82 -12.41 19.83
N ASP A 407 22.46 -12.95 20.98
CA ASP A 407 21.08 -13.18 21.34
C ASP A 407 20.27 -11.86 21.30
N GLY A 408 19.34 -11.80 20.35
CA GLY A 408 18.50 -10.64 20.05
C GLY A 408 19.12 -9.59 19.11
N LEU A 409 20.40 -9.70 18.70
CA LEU A 409 21.02 -8.78 17.75
C LEU A 409 21.30 -9.46 16.41
N GLU A 410 20.67 -8.97 15.38
CA GLU A 410 20.85 -9.39 14.00
C GLU A 410 21.50 -8.28 13.15
N LEU A 411 22.42 -8.65 12.28
CA LEU A 411 22.99 -7.80 11.24
C LEU A 411 22.54 -8.32 9.89
N PHE A 412 22.20 -7.44 8.98
CA PHE A 412 21.82 -7.85 7.63
C PHE A 412 22.47 -6.98 6.57
N ALA A 413 22.68 -7.55 5.38
CA ALA A 413 23.08 -6.84 4.19
C ALA A 413 22.45 -7.50 2.97
N GLY A 414 22.03 -6.70 1.99
CA GLY A 414 21.37 -7.16 0.79
C GLY A 414 21.72 -6.36 -0.45
N TYR A 415 21.63 -7.05 -1.59
CA TYR A 415 21.68 -6.50 -2.93
C TYR A 415 20.59 -7.12 -3.79
N ALA A 416 19.84 -6.31 -4.50
CA ALA A 416 18.82 -6.78 -5.42
C ALA A 416 18.75 -5.90 -6.68
N GLU A 417 18.46 -6.54 -7.82
CA GLU A 417 18.09 -5.84 -9.05
C GLU A 417 16.64 -6.14 -9.40
N ALA A 418 15.98 -5.18 -10.07
CA ALA A 418 14.68 -5.40 -10.69
C ALA A 418 14.68 -4.84 -12.11
N PHE A 419 14.10 -5.61 -13.03
CA PHE A 419 13.90 -5.23 -14.42
C PHE A 419 12.43 -4.91 -14.65
N ARG A 420 12.15 -3.79 -15.36
CA ARG A 420 10.82 -3.44 -15.82
C ARG A 420 10.86 -3.11 -17.30
N GLY A 421 10.16 -3.89 -18.11
CA GLY A 421 9.94 -3.61 -19.53
C GLY A 421 8.90 -2.52 -19.77
N GLN A 422 8.58 -2.28 -21.03
CA GLN A 422 7.59 -1.30 -21.41
C GLN A 422 6.20 -1.76 -20.96
N GLN A 423 5.49 -0.87 -20.25
CA GLN A 423 4.13 -1.08 -19.76
C GLN A 423 3.18 -0.09 -20.42
N ILE A 424 1.87 -0.35 -20.32
CA ILE A 424 0.83 0.60 -20.72
C ILE A 424 1.04 1.95 -20.02
N LYS A 425 0.69 3.04 -20.73
CA LYS A 425 0.73 4.39 -20.16
C LYS A 425 -0.43 4.62 -19.19
N GLU A 426 -0.39 5.74 -18.49
CA GLU A 426 -1.57 6.21 -17.77
C GLU A 426 -2.73 6.48 -18.73
N LEU A 427 -3.93 6.17 -18.29
CA LEU A 427 -5.11 6.08 -19.15
C LEU A 427 -5.51 7.43 -19.77
N PHE A 428 -5.62 8.49 -18.97
CA PHE A 428 -6.13 9.81 -19.40
C PHE A 428 -5.16 10.64 -20.24
N VAL A 429 -4.05 10.06 -20.68
CA VAL A 429 -3.08 10.73 -21.58
C VAL A 429 -2.78 9.92 -22.84
N ILE A 430 -3.37 8.75 -22.97
CA ILE A 430 -3.10 7.80 -24.08
C ILE A 430 -3.50 8.37 -25.45
N ASP A 431 -4.43 9.32 -25.50
CA ASP A 431 -4.91 9.98 -26.71
C ASP A 431 -3.94 11.05 -27.29
N TYR A 432 -3.08 11.65 -26.43
CA TYR A 432 -2.20 12.75 -26.85
C TYR A 432 -0.73 12.58 -26.48
N ARG A 433 -0.36 11.58 -25.67
CA ARG A 433 1.04 11.27 -25.33
C ARG A 433 1.45 9.95 -25.98
N ASN A 434 2.42 9.98 -26.87
CA ASN A 434 2.95 8.79 -27.54
C ASN A 434 4.19 8.24 -26.82
N ASN A 435 4.50 6.97 -27.03
CA ASN A 435 5.79 6.41 -26.67
C ASN A 435 6.86 6.87 -27.68
N ALA A 436 8.07 7.18 -27.21
CA ALA A 436 9.24 7.27 -28.05
C ALA A 436 9.49 5.90 -28.71
N ALA A 437 9.83 5.90 -30.00
CA ALA A 437 10.04 4.65 -30.72
C ALA A 437 11.23 3.82 -30.18
N ASP A 438 12.15 4.49 -29.49
CA ASP A 438 13.33 3.92 -28.83
C ASP A 438 13.19 3.82 -27.32
N ARG A 439 11.96 3.94 -26.77
CA ARG A 439 11.70 3.76 -25.34
C ARG A 439 12.22 2.41 -24.89
N GLY A 440 13.23 2.42 -23.99
CA GLY A 440 13.86 1.25 -23.42
C GLY A 440 13.21 0.78 -22.11
N PRO A 441 13.63 -0.37 -21.59
CA PRO A 441 13.27 -0.85 -20.26
C PRO A 441 13.98 -0.05 -19.16
N GLU A 442 13.54 -0.25 -17.91
CA GLU A 442 14.10 0.33 -16.70
C GLU A 442 14.77 -0.76 -15.85
N ARG A 443 15.77 -0.37 -15.07
CA ARG A 443 16.50 -1.31 -14.19
C ARG A 443 16.82 -0.69 -12.85
N ALA A 444 16.31 -1.27 -11.76
CA ALA A 444 16.66 -0.89 -10.41
C ALA A 444 17.84 -1.71 -9.89
N LYS A 445 18.66 -1.07 -9.03
CA LYS A 445 19.73 -1.68 -8.23
C LYS A 445 19.60 -1.15 -6.81
N ASN A 446 19.35 -2.03 -5.85
CA ASN A 446 19.16 -1.69 -4.45
C ASN A 446 20.23 -2.34 -3.59
N LYS A 447 20.72 -1.58 -2.61
CA LYS A 447 21.66 -2.04 -1.59
C LYS A 447 21.13 -1.62 -0.24
N GLU A 448 21.16 -2.53 0.70
CA GLU A 448 20.77 -2.26 2.06
C GLU A 448 21.75 -2.91 3.04
N ILE A 449 22.00 -2.23 4.15
CA ILE A 449 22.72 -2.76 5.30
C ILE A 449 22.09 -2.23 6.57
N GLY A 450 21.96 -3.08 7.56
CA GLY A 450 21.35 -2.67 8.81
C GLY A 450 21.57 -3.63 9.95
N ALA A 451 20.93 -3.29 11.06
CA ALA A 451 20.91 -4.08 12.27
C ALA A 451 19.52 -4.01 12.91
N SER A 452 19.07 -5.11 13.48
CA SER A 452 17.89 -5.16 14.32
C SER A 452 18.23 -5.77 15.67
N TYR A 453 17.64 -5.23 16.73
CA TYR A 453 17.78 -5.72 18.08
C TYR A 453 16.42 -5.98 18.69
N ARG A 454 16.24 -7.18 19.23
CA ARG A 454 15.04 -7.57 19.97
C ARG A 454 15.44 -8.45 21.14
N LYS A 455 15.29 -7.90 22.33
CA LYS A 455 15.50 -8.67 23.55
C LYS A 455 14.66 -8.11 24.68
N ASN A 456 13.97 -9.00 25.40
CA ASN A 456 13.01 -8.63 26.44
C ASN A 456 11.97 -7.64 25.87
N ASN A 457 11.90 -6.46 26.46
CA ASN A 457 10.92 -5.42 26.16
C ASN A 457 11.45 -4.37 25.16
N LEU A 458 12.71 -4.49 24.73
CA LEU A 458 13.37 -3.51 23.86
C LEU A 458 13.44 -4.04 22.44
N THR A 459 12.99 -3.20 21.50
CA THR A 459 13.21 -3.38 20.06
C THR A 459 13.92 -2.16 19.52
N ALA A 460 14.88 -2.34 18.63
CA ALA A 460 15.52 -1.25 17.91
C ALA A 460 15.97 -1.73 16.52
N GLY A 461 16.02 -0.84 15.58
CA GLY A 461 16.51 -1.16 14.23
C GLY A 461 17.08 0.05 13.55
N PHE A 462 17.95 -0.22 12.61
CA PHE A 462 18.58 0.77 11.75
C PHE A 462 18.84 0.15 10.38
N THR A 463 18.49 0.86 9.30
CA THR A 463 18.75 0.45 7.92
C THR A 463 19.30 1.64 7.16
N PHE A 464 20.41 1.46 6.48
CA PHE A 464 20.92 2.35 5.46
C PHE A 464 20.61 1.75 4.09
N PHE A 465 20.10 2.56 3.15
CA PHE A 465 19.72 2.13 1.82
C PHE A 465 20.28 3.04 0.73
N ASP A 466 20.59 2.45 -0.42
CA ASP A 466 21.03 3.08 -1.66
C ASP A 466 20.33 2.41 -2.83
N SER A 467 19.36 3.10 -3.42
CA SER A 467 18.57 2.62 -4.55
C SER A 467 18.82 3.49 -5.77
N LYS A 468 19.00 2.84 -6.92
CA LYS A 468 19.24 3.47 -8.21
C LYS A 468 18.37 2.81 -9.28
N ILE A 469 17.58 3.60 -10.00
CA ILE A 469 16.80 3.15 -11.15
C ILE A 469 17.39 3.80 -12.41
N GLU A 470 17.99 3.00 -13.26
CA GLU A 470 18.60 3.40 -14.53
C GLU A 470 17.53 3.43 -15.62
N ASP A 471 17.66 4.37 -16.57
CA ASP A 471 16.77 4.54 -17.73
C ASP A 471 15.29 4.74 -17.34
N VAL A 472 15.05 5.44 -16.20
CA VAL A 472 13.69 5.67 -15.71
C VAL A 472 12.82 6.35 -16.76
N VAL A 473 11.56 5.90 -16.89
CA VAL A 473 10.61 6.38 -17.89
C VAL A 473 9.61 7.35 -17.26
N THR A 474 9.50 8.52 -17.85
CA THR A 474 8.41 9.48 -17.60
C THR A 474 8.10 10.29 -18.83
N THR A 475 7.21 11.28 -18.71
CA THR A 475 6.84 12.15 -19.83
C THR A 475 7.83 13.30 -19.96
N SER A 476 8.43 13.45 -21.14
CA SER A 476 9.20 14.63 -21.56
C SER A 476 8.63 15.17 -22.86
N ASN A 477 8.25 16.46 -22.90
CA ASN A 477 7.65 17.11 -24.07
C ASN A 477 6.46 16.33 -24.67
N ASN A 478 5.56 15.83 -23.84
CA ASN A 478 4.40 14.99 -24.22
C ASN A 478 4.77 13.64 -24.87
N VAL A 479 5.97 13.13 -24.63
CA VAL A 479 6.41 11.82 -25.10
C VAL A 479 6.89 11.00 -23.91
N TYR A 480 6.43 9.76 -23.77
CA TYR A 480 6.97 8.78 -22.83
C TYR A 480 8.32 8.29 -23.31
N THR A 481 9.38 8.58 -22.57
CA THR A 481 10.75 8.26 -22.93
C THR A 481 11.59 8.02 -21.70
N ASN A 482 12.76 7.38 -21.86
CA ASN A 482 13.75 7.28 -20.81
C ASN A 482 14.39 8.65 -20.59
N VAL A 483 14.43 9.12 -19.35
CA VAL A 483 14.89 10.49 -18.99
C VAL A 483 16.18 10.49 -18.17
N GLY A 484 16.68 9.34 -17.75
CA GLY A 484 17.94 9.20 -17.04
C GLY A 484 17.86 8.33 -15.79
N GLU A 485 18.49 8.76 -14.73
CA GLU A 485 18.72 8.01 -13.51
C GLU A 485 17.95 8.61 -12.34
N LEU A 486 17.14 7.78 -11.67
CA LEU A 486 16.45 8.10 -10.43
C LEU A 486 17.17 7.39 -9.29
N THR A 487 17.64 8.15 -8.31
CA THR A 487 18.32 7.61 -7.11
C THR A 487 17.57 7.98 -5.85
N THR A 488 17.62 7.14 -4.83
CA THR A 488 17.21 7.50 -3.47
C THR A 488 18.17 6.89 -2.47
N THR A 489 18.79 7.72 -1.64
CA THR A 489 19.68 7.30 -0.56
C THR A 489 19.14 7.78 0.75
N GLY A 490 19.38 7.04 1.81
CA GLY A 490 18.92 7.45 3.12
C GLY A 490 19.09 6.40 4.19
N PHE A 491 18.46 6.65 5.31
CA PHE A 491 18.42 5.69 6.39
C PHE A 491 17.13 5.80 7.18
N SER A 492 16.73 4.69 7.79
CA SER A 492 15.65 4.61 8.74
C SER A 492 16.13 4.01 10.05
N ALA A 493 15.48 4.38 11.14
CA ALA A 493 15.79 3.88 12.46
C ALA A 493 14.54 3.86 13.33
N TYR A 494 14.49 2.91 14.27
CA TYR A 494 13.46 2.91 15.28
C TYR A 494 13.97 2.39 16.62
N VAL A 495 13.30 2.79 17.68
CA VAL A 495 13.42 2.21 19.02
C VAL A 495 12.02 2.06 19.63
N GLY A 496 11.74 0.89 20.14
CA GLY A 496 10.47 0.56 20.79
C GLY A 496 10.74 -0.06 22.17
N TYR A 497 9.87 0.25 23.12
CA TYR A 497 9.90 -0.34 24.44
C TYR A 497 8.48 -0.68 24.92
N ALA A 498 8.27 -1.92 25.37
CA ALA A 498 6.98 -2.39 25.85
C ALA A 498 7.07 -2.81 27.33
N LEU A 499 6.22 -2.22 28.14
CA LEU A 499 5.93 -2.61 29.52
C LEU A 499 4.57 -3.30 29.56
N GLU A 500 4.18 -3.82 30.76
CA GLU A 500 2.89 -4.52 30.92
C GLU A 500 1.69 -3.71 30.43
N GLN A 501 1.69 -2.39 30.65
CA GLN A 501 0.57 -1.50 30.31
C GLN A 501 0.91 -0.42 29.31
N VAL A 502 2.18 -0.22 28.99
CA VAL A 502 2.62 0.88 28.12
C VAL A 502 3.53 0.35 27.03
N SER A 503 3.24 0.68 25.78
CA SER A 503 4.20 0.52 24.69
C SER A 503 4.49 1.87 24.05
N ALA A 504 5.73 2.10 23.67
CA ALA A 504 6.16 3.29 22.96
C ALA A 504 7.14 2.93 21.87
N ARG A 505 6.98 3.54 20.69
CA ARG A 505 7.90 3.41 19.55
C ARG A 505 8.19 4.79 18.97
N LEU A 506 9.46 5.09 18.79
CA LEU A 506 9.94 6.24 18.03
C LEU A 506 10.60 5.74 16.77
N SER A 507 10.15 6.22 15.62
CA SER A 507 10.69 5.90 14.30
C SER A 507 11.17 7.16 13.61
N TYR A 508 12.19 7.02 12.77
CA TYR A 508 12.78 8.09 11.98
C TYR A 508 13.07 7.59 10.56
N ASN A 509 12.84 8.43 9.57
CA ASN A 509 13.27 8.19 8.19
C ASN A 509 13.80 9.45 7.55
N GLN A 510 14.92 9.30 6.84
CA GLN A 510 15.48 10.28 5.91
C GLN A 510 15.65 9.62 4.55
N SER A 511 15.15 10.26 3.49
CA SER A 511 15.33 9.81 2.13
C SER A 511 15.53 10.98 1.18
N ASN A 512 16.51 10.85 0.26
CA ASN A 512 16.89 11.88 -0.69
C ASN A 512 16.67 11.34 -2.13
N PRO A 513 15.45 11.43 -2.68
CA PRO A 513 15.18 11.03 -4.04
C PRO A 513 15.62 12.11 -5.03
N GLU A 514 16.40 11.73 -6.05
CA GLU A 514 16.97 12.63 -7.05
C GLU A 514 16.79 12.07 -8.48
N LEU A 515 16.42 12.92 -9.42
CA LEU A 515 16.47 12.62 -10.84
C LEU A 515 17.67 13.32 -11.48
N ASN A 516 18.62 12.53 -12.01
CA ASN A 516 19.88 13.04 -12.58
C ASN A 516 20.68 13.96 -11.65
N GLY A 517 20.67 13.67 -10.34
CA GLY A 517 21.37 14.44 -9.32
C GLY A 517 20.66 15.75 -8.92
N VAL A 518 19.36 15.86 -9.23
CA VAL A 518 18.51 16.99 -8.81
C VAL A 518 17.39 16.42 -7.93
N PRO A 519 17.13 17.02 -6.74
CA PRO A 519 16.04 16.57 -5.87
C PRO A 519 14.71 16.47 -6.62
N LEU A 520 13.94 15.41 -6.38
CA LEU A 520 12.60 15.27 -6.97
C LEU A 520 11.69 16.40 -6.49
N SER A 521 10.92 16.92 -7.43
CA SER A 521 9.90 17.93 -7.21
C SER A 521 8.49 17.36 -7.39
N ASP A 522 7.49 18.11 -6.99
CA ASP A 522 6.09 17.76 -7.26
C ASP A 522 5.74 17.71 -8.76
N GLY A 523 6.62 18.23 -9.63
CA GLY A 523 6.50 18.15 -11.08
C GLY A 523 6.95 16.81 -11.66
N ASP A 524 7.69 16.00 -10.92
CA ASP A 524 8.19 14.69 -11.33
C ASP A 524 7.15 13.59 -11.08
N SER A 525 5.91 13.89 -11.46
CA SER A 525 4.77 12.97 -11.29
C SER A 525 5.05 11.60 -11.88
N THR A 526 4.58 10.54 -11.22
CA THR A 526 4.84 9.13 -11.51
C THR A 526 6.23 8.62 -11.09
N LEU A 527 7.15 9.48 -10.65
CA LEU A 527 8.45 9.07 -10.12
C LEU A 527 8.50 9.15 -8.59
N GLY A 528 8.06 10.26 -8.03
CA GLY A 528 8.09 10.52 -6.61
C GLY A 528 8.16 12.00 -6.27
N THR A 529 8.46 12.31 -5.01
CA THR A 529 8.68 13.68 -4.52
C THR A 529 9.62 13.67 -3.32
N SER A 530 10.36 14.76 -3.12
CA SER A 530 11.19 14.93 -1.93
C SER A 530 10.34 15.27 -0.70
N ILE A 531 10.66 14.61 0.40
CA ILE A 531 9.96 14.69 1.68
C ILE A 531 11.00 15.02 2.75
N GLY A 532 10.67 15.92 3.68
CA GLY A 532 11.53 16.23 4.82
C GLY A 532 11.70 15.04 5.76
N ASP A 533 12.78 15.05 6.51
CA ASP A 533 13.06 14.03 7.53
C ASP A 533 11.85 13.83 8.42
N THR A 534 11.43 12.59 8.58
CA THR A 534 10.17 12.23 9.22
C THR A 534 10.41 11.48 10.53
N TRP A 535 9.79 11.97 11.60
CA TRP A 535 9.77 11.35 12.93
C TRP A 535 8.34 10.92 13.24
N VAL A 536 8.18 9.72 13.76
CA VAL A 536 6.88 9.21 14.25
C VAL A 536 7.06 8.65 15.65
N LEU A 537 6.28 9.18 16.59
CA LEU A 537 6.14 8.65 17.94
C LEU A 537 4.77 8.00 18.09
N ASP A 538 4.73 6.76 18.49
CA ASP A 538 3.51 6.01 18.82
C ASP A 538 3.58 5.52 20.27
N VAL A 539 2.57 5.84 21.06
CA VAL A 539 2.46 5.44 22.48
C VAL A 539 1.08 4.89 22.74
N ASN A 540 1.01 3.69 23.31
CA ASN A 540 -0.24 3.05 23.69
C ASN A 540 -0.21 2.73 25.20
N TYR A 541 -1.33 2.96 25.88
CA TYR A 541 -1.53 2.71 27.30
C TYR A 541 -2.80 1.90 27.53
N ALA A 542 -2.66 0.63 27.88
CA ALA A 542 -3.74 -0.23 28.33
C ALA A 542 -4.01 0.03 29.83
N ALA A 543 -5.03 0.81 30.13
CA ALA A 543 -5.39 1.10 31.54
C ALA A 543 -5.90 -0.16 32.25
N ASN A 544 -6.60 -1.03 31.52
CA ASN A 544 -7.04 -2.37 31.90
C ASN A 544 -7.39 -3.16 30.63
N ASP A 545 -7.97 -4.35 30.79
CA ASP A 545 -8.34 -5.22 29.66
C ASP A 545 -9.47 -4.64 28.78
N GLU A 546 -10.21 -3.63 29.27
CA GLU A 546 -11.35 -3.02 28.60
C GLU A 546 -11.03 -1.64 28.01
N LEU A 547 -10.02 -0.93 28.50
CA LEU A 547 -9.79 0.48 28.18
C LEU A 547 -8.33 0.75 27.79
N GLU A 548 -8.15 1.24 26.58
CA GLU A 548 -6.86 1.63 26.03
C GLU A 548 -6.88 3.07 25.53
N PHE A 549 -5.74 3.74 25.66
CA PHE A 549 -5.48 5.07 25.14
C PHE A 549 -4.26 5.03 24.22
N GLY A 550 -4.29 5.79 23.14
CA GLY A 550 -3.15 5.95 22.26
C GLY A 550 -2.85 7.40 21.94
N TRP A 551 -1.57 7.66 21.68
CA TRP A 551 -1.08 8.93 21.18
C TRP A 551 -0.07 8.68 20.09
N ASN A 552 -0.37 9.22 18.90
CA ASN A 552 0.54 9.24 17.77
C ASN A 552 0.96 10.69 17.47
N ALA A 553 2.23 10.90 17.18
CA ALA A 553 2.74 12.20 16.76
C ALA A 553 3.67 12.03 15.56
N ARG A 554 3.36 12.74 14.47
CA ARG A 554 4.17 12.77 13.25
C ARG A 554 4.76 14.17 13.07
N PHE A 555 6.09 14.24 12.95
CA PHE A 555 6.83 15.46 12.68
C PHE A 555 7.58 15.29 11.36
N VAL A 556 7.42 16.24 10.46
CA VAL A 556 8.16 16.30 9.20
C VAL A 556 8.98 17.58 9.19
N GLU A 557 10.27 17.46 9.00
CA GLU A 557 11.19 18.60 9.01
C GLU A 557 11.01 19.46 7.75
N ARG A 558 11.41 20.72 7.83
CA ARG A 558 11.35 21.63 6.68
C ARG A 558 12.29 21.12 5.59
N LEU A 559 11.78 20.99 4.38
CA LEU A 559 12.56 20.68 3.19
C LEU A 559 13.02 21.97 2.52
N THR A 560 14.31 22.20 2.51
CA THR A 560 14.97 23.38 1.88
C THR A 560 15.74 23.05 0.63
N ASP A 561 16.14 21.78 0.47
CA ASP A 561 16.80 21.29 -0.73
C ASP A 561 15.74 20.93 -1.78
N VAL A 562 15.52 21.84 -2.72
CA VAL A 562 14.51 21.75 -3.76
C VAL A 562 15.14 22.01 -5.14
N ALA A 563 14.58 21.36 -6.17
CA ALA A 563 15.12 21.39 -7.53
C ALA A 563 15.27 22.80 -8.11
N ASP A 564 14.25 23.63 -7.95
CA ASP A 564 14.20 25.03 -8.41
C ASP A 564 13.25 25.81 -7.52
N SER A 565 13.80 26.63 -6.63
CA SER A 565 13.01 27.42 -5.67
C SER A 565 12.10 28.46 -6.33
N SER A 566 12.26 28.75 -7.62
CA SER A 566 11.37 29.65 -8.36
C SER A 566 10.12 28.95 -8.88
N ALA A 567 10.19 27.64 -9.12
CA ALA A 567 9.11 26.81 -9.64
C ALA A 567 8.50 25.90 -8.54
N TYR A 568 9.35 25.43 -7.62
CA TYR A 568 8.97 24.51 -6.54
C TYR A 568 9.41 25.10 -5.21
N PRO A 569 8.49 25.57 -4.38
CA PRO A 569 8.85 26.22 -3.11
C PRO A 569 9.42 25.23 -2.12
N GLU A 570 10.22 25.71 -1.18
CA GLU A 570 10.57 24.96 0.02
C GLU A 570 9.31 24.50 0.74
N LYS A 571 9.31 23.25 1.23
CA LYS A 571 8.17 22.69 1.95
C LYS A 571 8.31 22.96 3.45
N PRO A 572 7.37 23.73 4.08
CA PRO A 572 7.44 24.00 5.51
C PRO A 572 7.29 22.74 6.34
N GLY A 573 8.12 22.58 7.36
CA GLY A 573 7.95 21.50 8.32
C GLY A 573 6.65 21.60 9.12
N TYR A 574 6.16 20.47 9.59
CA TYR A 574 4.94 20.41 10.41
C TYR A 574 5.05 19.35 11.51
N GLY A 575 4.22 19.48 12.52
CA GLY A 575 4.02 18.47 13.56
C GLY A 575 2.52 18.34 13.83
N VAL A 576 2.02 17.12 13.82
CA VAL A 576 0.63 16.77 14.07
C VAL A 576 0.52 15.67 15.11
N HIS A 577 -0.53 15.73 15.90
CA HIS A 577 -0.76 14.81 17.02
C HIS A 577 -2.16 14.25 16.92
N ASP A 578 -2.27 12.95 17.06
CA ASP A 578 -3.52 12.21 17.08
C ASP A 578 -3.63 11.47 18.42
N VAL A 579 -4.82 11.40 18.97
CA VAL A 579 -5.08 10.62 20.19
C VAL A 579 -6.32 9.76 20.00
N TYR A 580 -6.38 8.63 20.69
CA TYR A 580 -7.58 7.82 20.75
C TYR A 580 -7.82 7.21 22.15
N ALA A 581 -9.06 6.85 22.38
CA ALA A 581 -9.48 5.99 23.48
C ALA A 581 -10.40 4.91 22.90
N GLN A 582 -10.09 3.65 23.18
CA GLN A 582 -10.93 2.50 22.81
C GLN A 582 -11.43 1.83 24.10
N TRP A 583 -12.72 1.60 24.16
CA TRP A 583 -13.39 0.97 25.29
C TRP A 583 -14.21 -0.23 24.85
N LEU A 584 -14.01 -1.35 25.52
CA LEU A 584 -14.68 -2.64 25.33
C LEU A 584 -15.57 -2.93 26.54
N PRO A 585 -16.79 -2.34 26.63
CA PRO A 585 -17.61 -2.40 27.86
C PRO A 585 -18.24 -3.75 28.15
N LEU A 586 -18.23 -4.68 27.19
CA LEU A 586 -18.79 -6.03 27.34
C LEU A 586 -17.69 -7.08 27.42
N ALA A 587 -17.90 -8.10 28.24
CA ALA A 587 -16.88 -9.11 28.57
C ALA A 587 -16.41 -9.94 27.35
N GLU A 588 -17.25 -10.09 26.33
CA GLU A 588 -16.98 -10.86 25.12
C GLU A 588 -16.54 -9.97 23.92
N GLN A 589 -16.23 -8.70 24.22
CA GLN A 589 -15.79 -7.71 23.20
C GLN A 589 -16.82 -7.46 22.07
N ASP A 590 -18.08 -7.80 22.31
CA ASP A 590 -19.17 -7.61 21.33
C ASP A 590 -19.38 -6.14 20.98
N LEU A 591 -19.12 -5.24 21.92
CA LEU A 591 -19.25 -3.80 21.76
C LEU A 591 -17.90 -3.12 21.88
N THR A 592 -17.48 -2.46 20.81
CA THR A 592 -16.29 -1.59 20.80
C THR A 592 -16.72 -0.14 20.58
N LEU A 593 -16.30 0.73 21.48
CA LEU A 593 -16.48 2.18 21.37
C LEU A 593 -15.11 2.82 21.19
N THR A 594 -14.91 3.54 20.10
CA THR A 594 -13.64 4.25 19.84
C THR A 594 -13.91 5.73 19.63
N LEU A 595 -13.23 6.56 20.42
CA LEU A 595 -13.18 8.01 20.24
C LEU A 595 -11.76 8.39 19.84
N SER A 596 -11.59 9.10 18.74
CA SER A 596 -10.30 9.66 18.37
C SER A 596 -10.36 11.12 18.02
N VAL A 597 -9.25 11.82 18.16
CA VAL A 597 -9.07 13.20 17.72
C VAL A 597 -7.84 13.24 16.86
N LYS A 598 -8.03 13.44 15.56
CA LYS A 598 -6.95 13.65 14.61
C LYS A 598 -6.58 15.14 14.59
N ASN A 599 -5.30 15.43 14.37
CA ASN A 599 -4.79 16.79 14.35
C ASN A 599 -5.28 17.61 15.58
N VAL A 600 -4.99 17.11 16.78
CA VAL A 600 -5.48 17.65 18.08
C VAL A 600 -5.34 19.17 18.20
N PHE A 601 -4.23 19.71 17.68
CA PHE A 601 -3.91 21.16 17.79
C PHE A 601 -4.44 22.00 16.63
N ASP A 602 -5.24 21.42 15.75
CA ASP A 602 -5.84 22.10 14.59
C ASP A 602 -4.77 22.77 13.69
N LYS A 603 -3.68 22.04 13.50
CA LYS A 603 -2.54 22.54 12.72
C LYS A 603 -2.92 22.67 11.25
N TYR A 604 -2.75 23.88 10.71
CA TYR A 604 -2.77 24.09 9.26
C TYR A 604 -1.43 23.67 8.67
N TYR A 605 -1.44 22.73 7.72
CA TYR A 605 -0.25 22.24 7.05
C TYR A 605 -0.56 21.61 5.69
N PHE A 606 0.46 21.51 4.86
CA PHE A 606 0.46 20.65 3.68
C PHE A 606 1.35 19.45 3.96
N ASP A 607 0.87 18.26 3.69
CA ASP A 607 1.73 17.09 3.67
C ASP A 607 2.75 17.23 2.53
N HIS A 608 4.00 16.79 2.74
CA HIS A 608 5.03 16.93 1.72
C HIS A 608 4.79 16.06 0.48
N GLY A 609 3.96 15.03 0.58
CA GLY A 609 3.45 14.26 -0.56
C GLY A 609 2.32 14.98 -1.31
N SER A 610 1.74 16.06 -0.77
CA SER A 610 0.76 16.89 -1.43
C SER A 610 1.42 17.93 -2.32
N TYR A 611 0.76 18.28 -3.43
CA TYR A 611 1.33 19.14 -4.44
C TYR A 611 1.45 20.60 -3.99
N MET A 612 2.62 21.23 -4.16
CA MET A 612 2.89 22.63 -3.82
C MET A 612 3.61 23.39 -4.95
N ALA A 613 3.37 23.02 -6.21
CA ALA A 613 4.09 23.60 -7.34
C ALA A 613 3.51 24.92 -7.87
N TYR A 614 4.39 25.76 -8.43
CA TYR A 614 4.03 26.90 -9.25
C TYR A 614 4.27 26.55 -10.72
N ILE A 615 3.21 26.49 -11.53
CA ILE A 615 3.34 26.20 -12.96
C ILE A 615 3.15 27.49 -13.75
N GLY A 616 4.23 28.13 -14.17
CA GLY A 616 4.22 29.36 -14.94
C GLY A 616 3.57 30.54 -14.22
N SER A 617 2.68 31.28 -14.92
CA SER A 617 1.90 32.38 -14.29
C SER A 617 0.68 31.90 -13.50
N SER A 618 0.40 30.61 -13.49
CA SER A 618 -0.69 29.99 -12.73
C SER A 618 -0.09 29.10 -11.65
N VAL A 619 -0.44 29.38 -10.40
CA VAL A 619 -0.11 28.54 -9.26
C VAL A 619 -1.02 27.31 -9.33
N ALA A 620 -0.44 26.13 -9.53
CA ALA A 620 -1.12 24.89 -9.27
C ALA A 620 -0.79 24.48 -7.82
N GLN A 621 -1.70 24.75 -6.92
CA GLN A 621 -1.54 24.42 -5.51
C GLN A 621 -2.46 23.26 -5.15
N GLY A 622 -1.93 22.27 -4.42
CA GLY A 622 -2.71 21.22 -3.82
C GLY A 622 -3.54 21.72 -2.63
N TYR A 623 -4.28 20.83 -2.05
CA TYR A 623 -5.09 21.12 -0.87
C TYR A 623 -4.25 21.00 0.40
N ALA A 624 -4.57 21.84 1.39
CA ALA A 624 -4.08 21.65 2.76
C ALA A 624 -4.68 20.37 3.35
N SER A 625 -3.96 19.75 4.26
CA SER A 625 -4.46 18.59 5.01
C SER A 625 -5.60 19.00 5.95
N ALA A 626 -6.46 18.04 6.28
CA ALA A 626 -7.59 18.25 7.16
C ALA A 626 -7.17 18.88 8.51
N GLY A 627 -7.96 19.80 9.00
CA GLY A 627 -7.88 20.34 10.35
C GLY A 627 -8.24 19.30 11.40
N ARG A 628 -8.59 19.76 12.60
CA ARG A 628 -8.98 18.83 13.68
C ARG A 628 -10.24 18.06 13.31
N ASP A 629 -10.18 16.74 13.53
CA ASP A 629 -11.30 15.84 13.30
C ASP A 629 -11.55 14.97 14.53
N ILE A 630 -12.72 15.09 15.13
CA ILE A 630 -13.17 14.24 16.23
C ILE A 630 -13.99 13.13 15.62
N ARG A 631 -13.54 11.89 15.82
CA ARG A 631 -14.15 10.68 15.26
C ARG A 631 -14.75 9.83 16.37
N MET A 632 -15.97 9.42 16.18
CA MET A 632 -16.67 8.49 17.07
C MET A 632 -17.05 7.27 16.25
N ASN A 633 -16.69 6.08 16.76
CA ASN A 633 -17.04 4.81 16.13
C ASN A 633 -17.66 3.87 17.15
N VAL A 634 -18.72 3.21 16.75
CA VAL A 634 -19.39 2.14 17.49
C VAL A 634 -19.39 0.91 16.60
N SER A 635 -18.85 -0.18 17.11
CA SER A 635 -18.88 -1.50 16.47
C SER A 635 -19.57 -2.48 17.42
N TYR A 636 -20.57 -3.18 16.91
CA TYR A 636 -21.27 -4.22 17.65
C TYR A 636 -21.27 -5.51 16.84
N ALA A 637 -20.74 -6.57 17.45
CA ALA A 637 -20.74 -7.94 16.92
C ALA A 637 -21.77 -8.78 17.66
N PHE A 638 -22.45 -9.71 16.99
CA PHE A 638 -23.48 -10.59 17.58
C PHE A 638 -23.63 -11.88 16.79
#